data_94d49ee4b73d2f54ee9ec09febbf105d
#
_entry.id   94d49ee4b73d2f54ee9ec09febbf105d
#
_cell.length_a   1.000
_cell.length_b   1.000
_cell.length_c   1.000
_cell.angle_alpha   90.00
_cell.angle_beta   90.00
_cell.angle_gamma   90.00
#
_symmetry.space_group_name_H-M   'P 1'
#
loop_
_entity.id
_entity.type
_entity.pdbx_description
1 polymer ?
#
loop_
_entity_poly.entity_id
_entity_poly.type
_entity_poly.pdbx_seq_one_letter_code
_entity_poly.pdbx_strand_id
1 'polypeptide(L)'
;MFLFLFVAVFTASPLWAAEPTAKIHGILINADSMFRDTEKETAELEGNVQIVYQGQHIRSDKARVLLRSRQVELFGNVEIMDAKNTIVGDQVYLDYENNTGVIYNGYVQSGSITFSGTVLQKTGDAEYVVSSADYTACTNCPSTWSFSGTTVRAELGGYAYIKNAILRFGPVPVFWFPYLVVPLKSDRQSGLLTPTFEASDTGGFAMSLPYFWAISRSSDATIELKDYANRGLKGLLEYRYMLNENSEGSLNFGSLFDKAFADDERLNLYRPVTEKNDPIERYFVRYGHYLEMPDGGVHRAQINFASDLQYPKDFPTETLNHGDSAMENRVSYTKNTEDQHMSVDSSYYVNMLHGDPLAGNNDAVHRIPELRWSHSQQNIGESNFIYAFDLDVVNFTRGGNAYDDMTTQTSGDTTVRFPKNSCNDPKWEDNPLCKRVYDGSFDPSVDLIRTGQRIDFEPSVYYPIKLADGLDLVPAMSYRETHYNFNIEDNSHVVRRYLRAEMGARLSLSRVYGDTVSSKATRYKHEIIPEVTYSNLPWFTQDDSPFFGQGSVTDAPYSARDSITDLDIASDYSVQFDYNDRVYDRNLVTMALTNKVTEKRWVSDRPEYRQIGYLKLAQSYDASQQNRGGSIYEPWSDLTATLDVRLDRFQTYSIFNYFPYQNVTNASSRVRLMNDVGQFFQVQLTRQYKITPGQAVDTSARQEDYTFSTGFVSKYLNLMGKFVYDANWADRSSGDQIKSWAYIAQFKPTGDCLFITFIHDQVTGGDTNFKLNFAFTFDGVPKAPLPPETLDSYGF
;
A
#
# COMPACT_ATOMS: atom_id res chain seq x y z
N MET A 1 -21.00 54.16 15.29
CA MET A 1 -19.73 54.92 15.29
C MET A 1 -18.86 54.26 14.23
N PHE A 2 -18.89 54.92 13.05
CA PHE A 2 -18.21 54.45 11.83
C PHE A 2 -16.69 54.71 11.96
N LEU A 3 -15.86 53.69 11.71
CA LEU A 3 -14.44 53.86 11.47
C LEU A 3 -14.12 53.40 10.05
N PHE A 4 -13.93 54.35 9.15
CA PHE A 4 -13.42 54.12 7.80
C PHE A 4 -11.93 53.81 7.88
N LEU A 5 -11.51 52.62 7.44
CA LEU A 5 -10.10 52.30 7.19
C LEU A 5 -9.84 52.57 5.70
N PHE A 6 -9.03 53.57 5.43
CA PHE A 6 -8.47 53.87 4.10
C PHE A 6 -7.47 52.75 3.73
N VAL A 7 -7.79 51.96 2.76
CA VAL A 7 -6.82 51.11 2.06
C VAL A 7 -6.16 51.95 0.99
N ALA A 8 -4.89 52.35 1.25
CA ALA A 8 -4.05 52.96 0.23
C ALA A 8 -3.62 51.87 -0.77
N VAL A 9 -4.22 51.87 -1.93
CA VAL A 9 -3.78 51.11 -3.10
C VAL A 9 -2.50 51.81 -3.60
N PHE A 10 -1.33 51.20 -3.25
CA PHE A 10 -0.11 51.53 -3.95
C PHE A 10 -0.21 50.92 -5.37
N THR A 11 -0.58 51.75 -6.33
CA THR A 11 -0.30 51.48 -7.72
C THR A 11 1.20 51.52 -7.91
N ALA A 12 1.84 50.38 -8.07
CA ALA A 12 3.22 50.29 -8.53
C ALA A 12 3.22 50.90 -9.95
N SER A 13 3.73 52.12 -10.04
CA SER A 13 4.08 52.72 -11.31
C SER A 13 5.10 51.82 -12.00
N PRO A 14 5.00 51.56 -13.30
CA PRO A 14 6.05 50.86 -13.99
C PRO A 14 7.32 51.71 -13.84
N LEU A 15 8.35 51.13 -13.23
CA LEU A 15 9.72 51.67 -13.27
C LEU A 15 10.06 51.79 -14.75
N TRP A 16 10.06 53.03 -15.26
CA TRP A 16 10.63 53.30 -16.56
C TRP A 16 12.08 52.81 -16.50
N ALA A 17 12.37 51.82 -17.35
CA ALA A 17 13.76 51.44 -17.61
C ALA A 17 14.48 52.68 -18.11
N ALA A 18 15.47 53.14 -17.34
CA ALA A 18 16.32 54.24 -17.77
C ALA A 18 16.90 53.86 -19.15
N GLU A 19 16.81 54.78 -20.11
CA GLU A 19 17.37 54.52 -21.44
C GLU A 19 18.88 54.27 -21.28
N PRO A 20 19.43 53.26 -21.99
CA PRO A 20 20.85 52.95 -21.88
C PRO A 20 21.69 54.16 -22.24
N THR A 21 22.62 54.52 -21.40
CA THR A 21 23.47 55.69 -21.56
C THR A 21 24.42 55.55 -22.78
N ALA A 22 24.79 54.29 -23.13
CA ALA A 22 25.61 53.98 -24.27
C ALA A 22 25.40 52.59 -24.87
N LYS A 23 25.63 52.43 -26.17
CA LYS A 23 25.66 51.14 -26.83
C LYS A 23 27.04 50.93 -27.47
N ILE A 24 27.81 49.97 -26.96
CA ILE A 24 29.16 49.65 -27.45
C ILE A 24 29.20 48.19 -27.90
N HIS A 25 29.44 47.93 -29.18
CA HIS A 25 29.58 46.55 -29.74
C HIS A 25 28.42 45.60 -29.33
N GLY A 26 27.16 46.10 -29.29
CA GLY A 26 25.98 45.30 -28.90
C GLY A 26 25.75 45.22 -27.40
N ILE A 27 26.61 45.78 -26.58
CA ILE A 27 26.46 45.89 -25.15
C ILE A 27 25.67 47.17 -24.82
N LEU A 28 24.57 47.06 -24.08
CA LEU A 28 23.80 48.21 -23.55
C LEU A 28 24.34 48.55 -22.16
N ILE A 29 24.78 49.79 -21.97
CA ILE A 29 25.41 50.24 -20.73
C ILE A 29 24.66 51.45 -20.18
N ASN A 30 24.39 51.41 -18.87
CA ASN A 30 23.87 52.52 -18.09
C ASN A 30 24.74 52.69 -16.81
N ALA A 31 25.13 53.92 -16.48
CA ALA A 31 25.90 54.24 -15.26
C ALA A 31 25.75 55.72 -14.94
N ASP A 32 26.00 56.10 -13.67
CA ASP A 32 25.95 57.49 -13.24
C ASP A 32 27.07 58.30 -13.91
N SER A 33 28.25 57.68 -14.15
CA SER A 33 29.32 58.26 -14.93
C SER A 33 30.08 57.23 -15.78
N MET A 34 30.51 57.63 -16.97
CA MET A 34 31.25 56.78 -17.91
C MET A 34 32.42 57.58 -18.52
N PHE A 35 33.61 56.97 -18.37
CA PHE A 35 34.81 57.47 -19.02
C PHE A 35 35.33 56.42 -20.04
N ARG A 36 35.52 56.85 -21.28
CA ARG A 36 36.06 55.96 -22.32
C ARG A 36 37.47 56.48 -22.76
N ASP A 37 38.47 55.62 -22.58
CA ASP A 37 39.80 55.82 -23.12
C ASP A 37 39.90 55.11 -24.49
N THR A 38 39.98 55.92 -25.56
CA THR A 38 40.06 55.41 -26.94
C THR A 38 41.40 54.86 -27.33
N GLU A 39 42.49 55.28 -26.64
CA GLU A 39 43.85 54.79 -26.92
C GLU A 39 44.06 53.41 -26.27
N LYS A 40 43.51 53.20 -25.05
CA LYS A 40 43.58 51.92 -24.33
C LYS A 40 42.44 50.98 -24.66
N GLU A 41 41.42 51.44 -25.45
CA GLU A 41 40.20 50.71 -25.74
C GLU A 41 39.51 50.20 -24.45
N THR A 42 39.43 51.10 -23.42
CA THR A 42 38.77 50.78 -22.15
C THR A 42 37.62 51.73 -21.90
N ALA A 43 36.58 51.23 -21.16
CA ALA A 43 35.50 52.03 -20.62
C ALA A 43 35.41 51.79 -19.11
N GLU A 44 35.53 52.89 -18.30
CA GLU A 44 35.36 52.88 -16.87
C GLU A 44 33.97 53.44 -16.52
N LEU A 45 33.23 52.75 -15.68
CA LEU A 45 31.85 53.02 -15.32
C LEU A 45 31.80 53.13 -13.80
N GLU A 46 31.15 54.15 -13.28
CA GLU A 46 30.98 54.36 -11.84
C GLU A 46 29.54 54.77 -11.50
N GLY A 47 29.02 54.17 -10.43
CA GLY A 47 27.71 54.41 -9.85
C GLY A 47 26.56 53.72 -10.60
N ASN A 48 25.79 52.92 -9.91
CA ASN A 48 24.62 52.20 -10.42
C ASN A 48 24.83 51.58 -11.79
N VAL A 49 25.98 50.91 -11.98
CA VAL A 49 26.35 50.34 -13.29
C VAL A 49 25.36 49.23 -13.65
N GLN A 50 24.79 49.32 -14.84
CA GLN A 50 23.94 48.31 -15.43
C GLN A 50 24.42 47.98 -16.84
N ILE A 51 24.71 46.69 -17.10
CA ILE A 51 25.17 46.22 -18.38
C ILE A 51 24.22 45.10 -18.86
N VAL A 52 23.73 45.19 -20.08
CA VAL A 52 22.92 44.12 -20.70
C VAL A 52 23.64 43.60 -21.93
N TYR A 53 23.97 42.30 -21.92
CA TYR A 53 24.64 41.64 -23.03
C TYR A 53 24.12 40.21 -23.22
N GLN A 54 23.69 39.87 -24.38
CA GLN A 54 23.17 38.56 -24.76
C GLN A 54 22.12 37.97 -23.77
N GLY A 55 21.24 38.83 -23.25
CA GLY A 55 20.21 38.42 -22.29
C GLY A 55 20.67 38.31 -20.83
N GLN A 56 21.96 38.60 -20.57
CA GLN A 56 22.48 38.72 -19.19
C GLN A 56 22.33 40.15 -18.73
N HIS A 57 21.87 40.31 -17.48
CA HIS A 57 21.75 41.58 -16.78
C HIS A 57 22.84 41.65 -15.69
N ILE A 58 23.73 42.59 -15.82
CA ILE A 58 24.86 42.79 -14.87
C ILE A 58 24.64 44.08 -14.13
N ARG A 59 24.80 44.06 -12.80
CA ARG A 59 24.80 45.23 -11.89
C ARG A 59 26.08 45.25 -11.07
N SER A 60 26.62 46.42 -10.83
CA SER A 60 27.77 46.62 -9.91
C SER A 60 27.89 48.08 -9.52
N ASP A 61 28.71 48.37 -8.50
CA ASP A 61 29.00 49.74 -8.11
C ASP A 61 29.98 50.39 -9.10
N LYS A 62 30.95 49.60 -9.61
CA LYS A 62 31.94 50.04 -10.62
C LYS A 62 32.20 48.92 -11.60
N ALA A 63 32.49 49.29 -12.84
CA ALA A 63 32.92 48.34 -13.88
C ALA A 63 33.99 48.94 -14.75
N ARG A 64 34.94 48.09 -15.19
CA ARG A 64 35.90 48.38 -16.22
C ARG A 64 35.74 47.38 -17.35
N VAL A 65 35.41 47.90 -18.55
CA VAL A 65 35.22 47.09 -19.75
C VAL A 65 36.48 47.22 -20.59
N LEU A 66 37.16 46.11 -20.84
CA LEU A 66 38.37 46.01 -21.66
C LEU A 66 37.95 45.53 -23.06
N LEU A 67 37.72 46.46 -23.99
CA LEU A 67 37.09 46.16 -25.28
C LEU A 67 37.99 45.30 -26.17
N ARG A 68 39.32 45.46 -26.09
CA ARG A 68 40.25 44.70 -26.91
C ARG A 68 40.41 43.25 -26.48
N SER A 69 40.46 43.01 -25.15
CA SER A 69 40.60 41.67 -24.58
C SER A 69 39.25 41.00 -24.32
N ARG A 70 38.12 41.71 -24.59
CA ARG A 70 36.74 41.24 -24.35
C ARG A 70 36.50 40.80 -22.92
N GLN A 71 37.04 41.53 -21.97
CA GLN A 71 36.93 41.27 -20.53
C GLN A 71 36.19 42.39 -19.86
N VAL A 72 35.50 42.03 -18.74
CA VAL A 72 34.84 42.95 -17.86
C VAL A 72 35.28 42.66 -16.42
N GLU A 73 35.73 43.71 -15.75
CA GLU A 73 36.05 43.73 -14.34
C GLU A 73 34.95 44.48 -13.60
N LEU A 74 34.29 43.83 -12.65
CA LEU A 74 33.16 44.37 -11.86
C LEU A 74 33.57 44.43 -10.40
N PHE A 75 33.20 45.53 -9.71
CA PHE A 75 33.59 45.77 -8.32
C PHE A 75 32.40 46.30 -7.53
N GLY A 76 32.23 45.78 -6.32
CA GLY A 76 31.17 46.16 -5.36
C GLY A 76 29.79 45.71 -5.75
N ASN A 77 29.13 45.00 -4.87
CA ASN A 77 27.74 44.51 -5.01
C ASN A 77 27.43 43.94 -6.39
N VAL A 78 28.32 43.10 -6.93
CA VAL A 78 28.19 42.55 -8.27
C VAL A 78 27.04 41.53 -8.29
N GLU A 79 26.08 41.72 -9.22
CA GLU A 79 25.00 40.79 -9.49
C GLU A 79 24.91 40.57 -11.00
N ILE A 80 24.95 39.31 -11.42
CA ILE A 80 24.80 38.89 -12.82
C ILE A 80 23.64 37.91 -12.89
N MET A 81 22.61 38.24 -13.66
CA MET A 81 21.41 37.41 -13.81
C MET A 81 21.20 37.03 -15.27
N ASP A 82 20.95 35.78 -15.52
CA ASP A 82 20.39 35.26 -16.77
C ASP A 82 19.05 34.57 -16.50
N ALA A 83 18.45 33.96 -17.53
CA ALA A 83 17.13 33.29 -17.41
C ALA A 83 17.10 32.13 -16.38
N LYS A 84 18.26 31.57 -15.99
CA LYS A 84 18.37 30.36 -15.17
C LYS A 84 19.26 30.54 -13.95
N ASN A 85 20.24 31.47 -14.02
CA ASN A 85 21.29 31.57 -13.02
C ASN A 85 21.41 33.00 -12.48
N THR A 86 21.76 33.10 -11.21
CA THR A 86 22.14 34.34 -10.54
C THR A 86 23.55 34.17 -9.95
N ILE A 87 24.44 35.09 -10.26
CA ILE A 87 25.80 35.14 -9.74
C ILE A 87 25.91 36.41 -8.92
N VAL A 88 26.37 36.28 -7.68
CA VAL A 88 26.64 37.44 -6.80
C VAL A 88 28.05 37.34 -6.23
N GLY A 89 28.77 38.49 -6.10
CA GLY A 89 30.12 38.51 -5.53
C GLY A 89 30.59 39.93 -5.25
N ASP A 90 31.69 40.01 -4.52
CA ASP A 90 32.34 41.33 -4.21
C ASP A 90 33.10 41.86 -5.41
N GLN A 91 33.76 40.97 -6.14
CA GLN A 91 34.51 41.27 -7.36
C GLN A 91 34.34 40.13 -8.36
N VAL A 92 34.13 40.49 -9.64
CA VAL A 92 33.95 39.52 -10.71
C VAL A 92 34.78 39.94 -11.94
N TYR A 93 35.59 39.04 -12.42
CA TYR A 93 36.36 39.17 -13.65
C TYR A 93 35.77 38.17 -14.67
N LEU A 94 35.26 38.69 -15.81
CA LEU A 94 34.63 37.88 -16.85
C LEU A 94 35.32 38.07 -18.17
N ASP A 95 35.59 36.96 -18.86
CA ASP A 95 35.86 36.93 -20.29
C ASP A 95 34.56 36.60 -21.00
N TYR A 96 33.93 37.62 -21.61
CA TYR A 96 32.59 37.46 -22.22
C TYR A 96 32.64 36.84 -23.60
N GLU A 97 33.83 36.61 -24.19
CA GLU A 97 34.00 35.86 -25.43
C GLU A 97 34.02 34.34 -25.15
N ASN A 98 34.80 33.95 -24.13
CA ASN A 98 34.97 32.53 -23.76
C ASN A 98 34.00 32.07 -22.68
N ASN A 99 33.17 33.00 -22.19
CA ASN A 99 32.20 32.76 -21.09
C ASN A 99 32.84 32.14 -19.84
N THR A 100 34.05 32.59 -19.50
CA THR A 100 34.84 32.17 -18.34
C THR A 100 35.04 33.33 -17.38
N GLY A 101 35.45 33.07 -16.13
CA GLY A 101 35.67 34.12 -15.16
C GLY A 101 36.02 33.67 -13.78
N VAL A 102 36.27 34.67 -12.92
CA VAL A 102 36.55 34.48 -11.47
C VAL A 102 35.69 35.40 -10.66
N ILE A 103 35.03 34.84 -9.63
CA ILE A 103 34.17 35.52 -8.69
C ILE A 103 34.80 35.40 -7.29
N TYR A 104 34.98 36.50 -6.59
CA TYR A 104 35.49 36.49 -5.24
C TYR A 104 34.39 36.74 -4.21
N ASN A 105 34.44 35.98 -3.10
CA ASN A 105 33.48 36.03 -2.00
C ASN A 105 32.04 36.06 -2.46
N GLY A 106 31.65 35.08 -3.26
CA GLY A 106 30.36 35.09 -3.89
C GLY A 106 29.66 33.76 -3.87
N TYR A 107 28.52 33.76 -4.54
CA TYR A 107 27.76 32.54 -4.81
C TYR A 107 27.19 32.51 -6.23
N VAL A 108 26.93 31.28 -6.69
CA VAL A 108 26.18 30.99 -7.91
C VAL A 108 24.93 30.25 -7.51
N GLN A 109 23.77 30.78 -7.88
CA GLN A 109 22.48 30.12 -7.71
C GLN A 109 21.93 29.71 -9.07
N SER A 110 21.58 28.42 -9.22
CA SER A 110 20.90 27.84 -10.39
C SER A 110 19.66 27.10 -9.93
N GLY A 111 18.49 27.71 -10.14
CA GLY A 111 17.24 27.22 -9.56
C GLY A 111 17.29 27.25 -8.03
N SER A 112 17.14 26.11 -7.38
CA SER A 112 17.25 25.96 -5.91
C SER A 112 18.66 25.65 -5.43
N ILE A 113 19.58 25.33 -6.35
CA ILE A 113 20.95 24.93 -6.01
C ILE A 113 21.82 26.19 -5.84
N THR A 114 22.58 26.26 -4.75
CA THR A 114 23.49 27.34 -4.45
C THR A 114 24.89 26.82 -4.12
N PHE A 115 25.89 27.35 -4.80
CA PHE A 115 27.31 27.20 -4.46
C PHE A 115 27.85 28.53 -3.98
N SER A 116 28.50 28.55 -2.82
CA SER A 116 29.19 29.72 -2.33
C SER A 116 30.65 29.40 -1.98
N GLY A 117 31.51 30.41 -2.01
CA GLY A 117 32.89 30.20 -1.67
C GLY A 117 33.72 31.45 -1.73
N THR A 118 35.01 31.36 -1.31
CA THR A 118 35.94 32.50 -1.36
C THR A 118 36.41 32.82 -2.76
N VAL A 119 36.58 31.80 -3.61
CA VAL A 119 36.95 31.94 -5.01
C VAL A 119 36.16 30.94 -5.84
N LEU A 120 35.36 31.46 -6.75
CA LEU A 120 34.60 30.66 -7.73
C LEU A 120 35.16 30.91 -9.14
N GLN A 121 35.67 29.90 -9.77
CA GLN A 121 36.15 29.94 -11.16
C GLN A 121 35.12 29.32 -12.10
N LYS A 122 34.62 30.11 -13.02
CA LYS A 122 33.82 29.64 -14.14
C LYS A 122 34.75 29.22 -15.26
N THR A 123 34.88 27.93 -15.52
CA THR A 123 35.83 27.34 -16.48
C THR A 123 35.19 27.01 -17.85
N GLY A 124 33.88 27.09 -17.95
CA GLY A 124 33.08 26.83 -19.14
C GLY A 124 31.64 27.30 -18.98
N ASP A 125 30.80 26.99 -19.96
CA ASP A 125 29.39 27.46 -19.96
C ASP A 125 28.62 27.03 -18.73
N ALA A 126 28.80 25.79 -18.28
CA ALA A 126 28.12 25.20 -17.11
C ALA A 126 29.08 24.70 -16.02
N GLU A 127 30.40 24.89 -16.17
CA GLU A 127 31.43 24.36 -15.29
C GLU A 127 31.96 25.42 -14.31
N TYR A 128 32.00 25.04 -13.02
CA TYR A 128 32.52 25.86 -11.94
C TYR A 128 33.47 25.05 -11.06
N VAL A 129 34.54 25.71 -10.62
CA VAL A 129 35.46 25.20 -9.60
C VAL A 129 35.44 26.19 -8.43
N VAL A 130 35.04 25.74 -7.25
CA VAL A 130 34.85 26.58 -6.06
C VAL A 130 35.80 26.12 -4.97
N SER A 131 36.58 27.07 -4.42
CA SER A 131 37.49 26.85 -3.30
C SER A 131 36.86 27.27 -1.98
N SER A 132 37.10 26.51 -0.91
CA SER A 132 36.43 26.70 0.40
C SER A 132 34.93 26.84 0.19
N ALA A 133 34.36 25.83 -0.38
CA ALA A 133 33.03 25.88 -0.95
C ALA A 133 31.96 25.32 0.00
N ASP A 134 30.80 25.95 -0.02
CA ASP A 134 29.56 25.42 0.53
C ASP A 134 28.57 25.17 -0.59
N TYR A 135 27.94 24.00 -0.57
CA TYR A 135 26.89 23.59 -1.46
C TYR A 135 25.60 23.36 -0.68
N THR A 136 24.47 23.89 -1.14
CA THR A 136 23.14 23.61 -0.60
C THR A 136 22.07 23.65 -1.68
N ALA A 137 20.99 22.90 -1.50
CA ALA A 137 19.74 23.04 -2.28
C ALA A 137 18.60 23.67 -1.45
N CYS A 138 18.92 24.22 -0.29
CA CYS A 138 17.96 24.95 0.55
C CYS A 138 17.81 26.40 0.07
N THR A 139 16.56 26.82 -0.05
CA THR A 139 16.23 28.21 -0.46
C THR A 139 16.18 29.19 0.71
N ASN A 140 16.27 28.70 1.95
CA ASN A 140 16.29 29.51 3.17
C ASN A 140 17.71 29.99 3.54
N CYS A 141 17.81 31.13 4.19
CA CYS A 141 19.07 31.67 4.68
C CYS A 141 18.97 31.99 6.20
N PRO A 142 19.80 31.37 7.06
CA PRO A 142 20.84 30.38 6.74
C PRO A 142 20.25 29.06 6.29
N SER A 143 21.00 28.32 5.45
CA SER A 143 20.55 27.03 4.92
C SER A 143 20.38 26.00 6.04
N THR A 144 19.31 25.20 5.95
CA THR A 144 19.05 24.12 6.92
C THR A 144 20.14 23.06 6.88
N TRP A 145 20.65 22.75 5.69
CA TRP A 145 21.81 21.87 5.50
C TRP A 145 22.74 22.37 4.41
N SER A 146 24.00 22.04 4.52
CA SER A 146 24.99 22.29 3.48
C SER A 146 26.08 21.22 3.49
N PHE A 147 26.76 21.06 2.35
CA PHE A 147 28.05 20.38 2.29
C PHE A 147 29.16 21.42 2.15
N SER A 148 30.01 21.50 3.14
CA SER A 148 31.25 22.28 3.06
C SER A 148 32.36 21.42 2.50
N GLY A 149 33.19 21.90 1.61
CA GLY A 149 34.34 21.19 1.04
C GLY A 149 35.54 22.07 0.78
N THR A 150 36.71 21.44 0.69
CA THR A 150 37.95 22.17 0.32
C THR A 150 37.90 22.62 -1.13
N THR A 151 37.28 21.82 -2.00
CA THR A 151 37.07 22.15 -3.42
C THR A 151 35.79 21.49 -3.88
N VAL A 152 34.96 22.23 -4.59
CA VAL A 152 33.79 21.72 -5.32
C VAL A 152 33.99 21.95 -6.82
N ARG A 153 33.95 20.90 -7.62
CA ARG A 153 33.86 21.00 -9.06
C ARG A 153 32.41 20.68 -9.45
N ALA A 154 31.72 21.64 -9.99
CA ALA A 154 30.30 21.54 -10.33
C ALA A 154 30.08 21.73 -11.83
N GLU A 155 29.31 20.83 -12.42
CA GLU A 155 28.77 20.93 -13.77
C GLU A 155 27.26 21.10 -13.65
N LEU A 156 26.74 22.32 -13.93
CA LEU A 156 25.30 22.59 -13.86
C LEU A 156 24.56 21.74 -14.90
N GLY A 157 23.58 20.96 -14.43
CA GLY A 157 22.91 19.93 -15.24
C GLY A 157 23.65 18.59 -15.32
N GLY A 158 24.73 18.41 -14.56
CA GLY A 158 25.53 17.20 -14.38
C GLY A 158 25.69 16.81 -12.91
N TYR A 159 26.95 16.80 -12.43
CA TYR A 159 27.30 16.43 -11.05
C TYR A 159 28.16 17.49 -10.38
N ALA A 160 28.07 17.57 -9.05
CA ALA A 160 29.06 18.25 -8.21
C ALA A 160 29.97 17.21 -7.54
N TYR A 161 31.27 17.42 -7.63
CA TYR A 161 32.31 16.61 -7.01
C TYR A 161 32.92 17.41 -5.86
N ILE A 162 32.71 16.97 -4.63
CA ILE A 162 33.11 17.67 -3.42
C ILE A 162 34.26 16.91 -2.75
N LYS A 163 35.40 17.55 -2.57
CA LYS A 163 36.54 16.95 -1.89
C LYS A 163 36.53 17.37 -0.40
N ASN A 164 36.76 16.38 0.49
CA ASN A 164 36.66 16.53 1.93
C ASN A 164 35.31 17.14 2.35
N ALA A 165 34.22 16.51 1.88
CA ALA A 165 32.87 16.99 2.15
C ALA A 165 32.50 16.82 3.61
N ILE A 166 32.00 17.88 4.23
CA ILE A 166 31.41 17.86 5.58
C ILE A 166 29.96 18.21 5.47
N LEU A 167 29.08 17.28 5.80
CA LEU A 167 27.67 17.56 5.95
C LEU A 167 27.43 18.37 7.21
N ARG A 168 26.75 19.51 7.07
CA ARG A 168 26.36 20.39 8.18
C ARG A 168 24.84 20.50 8.27
N PHE A 169 24.31 20.50 9.49
CA PHE A 169 22.97 20.96 9.80
C PHE A 169 23.05 22.33 10.46
N GLY A 170 22.67 23.36 9.71
CA GLY A 170 23.02 24.72 10.09
C GLY A 170 24.54 24.85 10.34
N PRO A 171 24.97 25.31 11.52
CA PRO A 171 26.40 25.44 11.81
C PRO A 171 27.07 24.13 12.28
N VAL A 172 26.32 23.07 12.59
CA VAL A 172 26.82 21.83 13.22
C VAL A 172 27.33 20.84 12.19
N PRO A 173 28.64 20.48 12.21
CA PRO A 173 29.15 19.40 11.37
C PRO A 173 28.68 18.03 11.88
N VAL A 174 28.17 17.17 10.98
CA VAL A 174 27.57 15.88 11.35
C VAL A 174 28.35 14.71 10.79
N PHE A 175 28.68 14.77 9.48
CA PHE A 175 29.40 13.70 8.78
C PHE A 175 30.51 14.28 7.92
N TRP A 176 31.59 13.49 7.77
CA TRP A 176 32.71 13.77 6.87
C TRP A 176 32.86 12.65 5.84
N PHE A 177 33.07 13.07 4.58
CA PHE A 177 33.33 12.18 3.45
C PHE A 177 34.63 12.65 2.76
N PRO A 178 35.60 11.76 2.46
CA PRO A 178 36.82 12.14 1.75
C PRO A 178 36.50 12.66 0.35
N TYR A 179 35.44 12.13 -0.27
CA TYR A 179 34.98 12.51 -1.59
C TYR A 179 33.47 12.23 -1.70
N LEU A 180 32.71 13.20 -2.18
CA LEU A 180 31.27 13.11 -2.34
C LEU A 180 30.87 13.57 -3.75
N VAL A 181 29.95 12.83 -4.39
CA VAL A 181 29.35 13.17 -5.68
C VAL A 181 27.87 13.44 -5.47
N VAL A 182 27.39 14.60 -5.92
CA VAL A 182 26.00 15.03 -5.76
C VAL A 182 25.43 15.37 -7.14
N PRO A 183 24.23 14.88 -7.50
CA PRO A 183 23.59 15.27 -8.75
C PRO A 183 23.07 16.71 -8.70
N LEU A 184 23.23 17.46 -9.80
CA LEU A 184 22.85 18.88 -9.96
C LEU A 184 21.75 19.11 -10.97
N LYS A 185 21.06 18.07 -11.41
CA LYS A 185 19.94 18.17 -12.35
C LYS A 185 18.71 17.48 -11.77
N SER A 186 17.57 17.92 -12.25
CA SER A 186 16.27 17.33 -11.92
C SER A 186 16.00 16.00 -12.66
N ASP A 187 16.77 15.72 -13.72
CA ASP A 187 16.64 14.46 -14.44
C ASP A 187 17.12 13.29 -13.59
N ARG A 188 16.45 12.16 -13.75
CA ARG A 188 16.74 10.90 -13.06
C ARG A 188 18.19 10.43 -13.34
N GLN A 189 18.99 10.25 -12.29
CA GLN A 189 20.41 9.87 -12.39
C GLN A 189 20.80 8.79 -11.40
N SER A 190 21.85 8.01 -11.79
CA SER A 190 22.48 7.05 -10.89
C SER A 190 23.30 7.76 -9.80
N GLY A 191 23.29 7.21 -8.59
CA GLY A 191 24.06 7.74 -7.48
C GLY A 191 23.74 7.06 -6.14
N LEU A 192 24.58 7.34 -5.14
CA LEU A 192 24.32 6.91 -3.78
C LEU A 192 23.12 7.69 -3.22
N LEU A 193 22.21 6.97 -2.59
CA LEU A 193 21.12 7.56 -1.83
C LEU A 193 21.57 7.79 -0.37
N THR A 194 20.73 8.48 0.39
CA THR A 194 21.00 8.74 1.80
C THR A 194 21.04 7.43 2.59
N PRO A 195 22.07 7.23 3.43
CA PRO A 195 22.09 6.08 4.34
C PRO A 195 20.89 6.10 5.29
N THR A 196 20.40 4.92 5.64
CA THR A 196 19.38 4.75 6.68
C THR A 196 19.97 4.05 7.88
N PHE A 197 19.44 4.37 9.07
CA PHE A 197 19.88 3.81 10.32
C PHE A 197 18.71 3.16 11.03
N GLU A 198 18.90 1.93 11.49
CA GLU A 198 17.91 1.15 12.20
C GLU A 198 18.53 0.52 13.45
N ALA A 199 17.69 0.18 14.41
CA ALA A 199 18.04 -0.68 15.52
C ALA A 199 16.84 -1.55 15.87
N SER A 200 17.06 -2.83 16.18
CA SER A 200 16.03 -3.74 16.67
C SER A 200 16.59 -4.63 17.76
N ASP A 201 15.69 -5.24 18.55
CA ASP A 201 16.09 -6.12 19.66
C ASP A 201 16.93 -7.29 19.16
N THR A 202 16.49 -7.98 18.14
CA THR A 202 17.21 -9.14 17.57
C THR A 202 18.32 -8.73 16.62
N GLY A 203 18.09 -7.75 15.74
CA GLY A 203 19.04 -7.34 14.69
C GLY A 203 20.20 -6.48 15.21
N GLY A 204 20.02 -5.84 16.37
CA GLY A 204 20.94 -4.82 16.87
C GLY A 204 20.91 -3.56 15.99
N PHE A 205 21.99 -2.77 16.05
CA PHE A 205 22.14 -1.60 15.18
C PHE A 205 22.38 -2.04 13.73
N ALA A 206 21.74 -1.35 12.78
CA ALA A 206 21.95 -1.55 11.37
C ALA A 206 22.14 -0.23 10.62
N MET A 207 22.99 -0.26 9.62
CA MET A 207 23.19 0.85 8.69
C MET A 207 23.04 0.34 7.27
N SER A 208 22.29 1.04 6.44
CA SER A 208 22.18 0.72 5.03
C SER A 208 22.78 1.80 4.14
N LEU A 209 23.31 1.37 3.01
CA LEU A 209 23.86 2.23 1.97
C LEU A 209 23.24 1.84 0.63
N PRO A 210 22.17 2.52 0.18
CA PRO A 210 21.55 2.26 -1.10
C PRO A 210 22.23 3.02 -2.23
N TYR A 211 22.36 2.34 -3.39
CA TYR A 211 22.79 2.91 -4.66
C TYR A 211 21.67 2.82 -5.69
N PHE A 212 21.22 3.94 -6.19
CA PHE A 212 20.23 4.04 -7.26
C PHE A 212 20.93 3.98 -8.63
N TRP A 213 20.47 3.08 -9.48
CA TRP A 213 20.97 2.91 -10.84
C TRP A 213 19.87 3.23 -11.86
N ALA A 214 19.97 4.38 -12.51
CA ALA A 214 19.11 4.78 -13.62
C ALA A 214 19.55 4.06 -14.89
N ILE A 215 18.96 2.88 -15.17
CA ILE A 215 19.35 2.04 -16.30
C ILE A 215 18.86 2.67 -17.61
N SER A 216 17.59 3.09 -17.65
CA SER A 216 16.98 3.74 -18.81
C SER A 216 15.89 4.74 -18.36
N ARG A 217 15.20 5.36 -19.30
CA ARG A 217 14.03 6.22 -18.98
C ARG A 217 12.89 5.43 -18.36
N SER A 218 12.76 4.15 -18.73
CA SER A 218 11.66 3.27 -18.32
C SER A 218 12.09 2.18 -17.31
N SER A 219 13.33 2.14 -16.86
CA SER A 219 13.79 1.15 -15.89
C SER A 219 14.89 1.69 -14.98
N ASP A 220 14.87 1.23 -13.75
CA ASP A 220 15.89 1.51 -12.73
C ASP A 220 16.09 0.32 -11.79
N ALA A 221 17.15 0.40 -11.03
CA ALA A 221 17.41 -0.50 -9.92
C ALA A 221 17.93 0.25 -8.71
N THR A 222 17.59 -0.21 -7.52
CA THR A 222 18.23 0.19 -6.27
C THR A 222 18.94 -1.03 -5.68
N ILE A 223 20.24 -0.92 -5.48
CA ILE A 223 21.06 -1.94 -4.83
C ILE A 223 21.40 -1.42 -3.45
N GLU A 224 21.03 -2.14 -2.40
CA GLU A 224 21.26 -1.73 -1.03
C GLU A 224 22.09 -2.78 -0.28
N LEU A 225 23.12 -2.35 0.42
CA LEU A 225 23.87 -3.16 1.36
C LEU A 225 23.52 -2.66 2.77
N LYS A 226 23.00 -3.58 3.59
CA LYS A 226 22.57 -3.31 4.96
C LYS A 226 23.31 -4.22 5.92
N ASP A 227 24.08 -3.62 6.78
CA ASP A 227 24.90 -4.33 7.78
C ASP A 227 24.22 -4.27 9.16
N TYR A 228 23.85 -5.45 9.65
CA TYR A 228 23.25 -5.62 10.97
C TYR A 228 24.32 -6.12 11.95
N ALA A 229 24.43 -5.49 13.10
CA ALA A 229 25.39 -5.88 14.13
C ALA A 229 25.24 -7.35 14.57
N ASN A 230 24.01 -7.84 14.71
CA ASN A 230 23.75 -9.20 15.21
C ASN A 230 23.38 -10.19 14.10
N ARG A 231 22.75 -9.74 13.00
CA ARG A 231 22.29 -10.66 11.92
C ARG A 231 23.35 -10.87 10.84
N GLY A 232 24.17 -9.86 10.54
CA GLY A 232 25.19 -9.85 9.48
C GLY A 232 24.80 -9.00 8.28
N LEU A 233 25.53 -9.17 7.17
CA LEU A 233 25.34 -8.36 5.95
C LEU A 233 24.17 -8.88 5.12
N LYS A 234 23.25 -7.98 4.78
CA LYS A 234 22.10 -8.21 3.90
C LYS A 234 22.27 -7.45 2.60
N GLY A 235 22.15 -8.15 1.48
CA GLY A 235 22.05 -7.54 0.16
C GLY A 235 20.59 -7.41 -0.26
N LEU A 236 20.19 -6.25 -0.77
CA LEU A 236 18.86 -5.96 -1.26
C LEU A 236 18.94 -5.43 -2.69
N LEU A 237 18.00 -5.83 -3.52
CA LEU A 237 17.83 -5.37 -4.90
C LEU A 237 16.37 -5.04 -5.14
N GLU A 238 16.09 -3.82 -5.54
CA GLU A 238 14.82 -3.43 -6.14
C GLU A 238 15.05 -3.10 -7.62
N TYR A 239 14.33 -3.75 -8.53
CA TYR A 239 14.34 -3.44 -9.95
C TYR A 239 12.93 -3.05 -10.39
N ARG A 240 12.78 -1.90 -11.05
CA ARG A 240 11.50 -1.40 -11.54
C ARG A 240 11.57 -1.13 -13.03
N TYR A 241 10.47 -1.38 -13.72
CA TYR A 241 10.37 -1.13 -15.16
C TYR A 241 8.94 -0.73 -15.55
N MET A 242 8.85 0.07 -16.60
CA MET A 242 7.61 0.40 -17.31
C MET A 242 7.76 -0.08 -18.77
N LEU A 243 6.81 -0.87 -19.24
CA LEU A 243 6.77 -1.37 -20.62
C LEU A 243 6.05 -0.37 -21.55
N ASN A 244 5.00 0.28 -21.02
CA ASN A 244 4.25 1.37 -21.66
C ASN A 244 3.59 2.23 -20.56
N GLU A 245 2.73 3.20 -20.93
CA GLU A 245 2.09 4.13 -19.98
C GLU A 245 1.25 3.44 -18.90
N ASN A 246 0.68 2.25 -19.21
CA ASN A 246 -0.22 1.51 -18.34
C ASN A 246 0.36 0.14 -17.89
N SER A 247 1.63 -0.13 -18.16
CA SER A 247 2.21 -1.45 -17.91
C SER A 247 3.55 -1.32 -17.19
N GLU A 248 3.61 -1.88 -16.00
CA GLU A 248 4.74 -1.74 -15.09
C GLU A 248 5.02 -3.03 -14.32
N GLY A 249 6.19 -3.09 -13.73
CA GLY A 249 6.55 -4.16 -12.82
C GLY A 249 7.71 -3.79 -11.91
N SER A 250 7.78 -4.54 -10.80
CA SER A 250 8.86 -4.43 -9.82
C SER A 250 9.29 -5.80 -9.33
N LEU A 251 10.58 -5.98 -9.18
CA LEU A 251 11.20 -7.13 -8.55
C LEU A 251 11.99 -6.64 -7.34
N ASN A 252 11.66 -7.17 -6.17
CA ASN A 252 12.40 -6.97 -4.94
C ASN A 252 12.98 -8.31 -4.49
N PHE A 253 14.25 -8.32 -4.22
CA PHE A 253 15.00 -9.48 -3.77
C PHE A 253 15.91 -9.08 -2.62
N GLY A 254 16.03 -9.92 -1.62
CA GLY A 254 17.02 -9.75 -0.55
C GLY A 254 17.53 -11.07 -0.03
N SER A 255 18.79 -11.10 0.39
CA SER A 255 19.41 -12.29 0.98
C SER A 255 20.42 -11.89 2.06
N LEU A 256 20.48 -12.72 3.13
CA LEU A 256 21.45 -12.62 4.21
C LEU A 256 21.76 -13.99 4.79
N PHE A 257 22.95 -14.15 5.37
CA PHE A 257 23.27 -15.25 6.28
C PHE A 257 23.00 -14.80 7.72
N ASP A 258 21.80 -15.18 8.23
CA ASP A 258 21.26 -14.67 9.49
C ASP A 258 21.83 -15.43 10.69
N LYS A 259 22.65 -14.74 11.48
CA LYS A 259 23.25 -15.29 12.70
C LYS A 259 22.28 -15.31 13.87
N ALA A 260 21.46 -14.23 13.99
CA ALA A 260 20.51 -14.12 15.09
C ALA A 260 19.37 -15.13 14.98
N PHE A 261 18.93 -15.46 13.78
CA PHE A 261 17.93 -16.51 13.56
C PHE A 261 18.48 -17.90 13.85
N ALA A 262 19.78 -18.13 13.67
CA ALA A 262 20.42 -19.38 14.01
C ALA A 262 20.38 -19.68 15.51
N ASP A 263 20.35 -18.64 16.35
CA ASP A 263 20.31 -18.77 17.82
C ASP A 263 18.88 -18.91 18.38
N ASP A 264 17.82 -18.82 17.53
CA ASP A 264 16.42 -18.97 17.97
C ASP A 264 16.18 -20.40 18.54
N GLU A 265 15.75 -20.48 19.81
CA GLU A 265 15.50 -21.74 20.49
C GLU A 265 14.44 -22.59 19.79
N ARG A 266 13.39 -21.97 19.23
CA ARG A 266 12.32 -22.66 18.49
C ARG A 266 12.87 -23.35 17.24
N LEU A 267 13.73 -22.65 16.49
CA LEU A 267 14.38 -23.20 15.32
C LEU A 267 15.24 -24.42 15.69
N ASN A 268 15.96 -24.34 16.80
CA ASN A 268 16.87 -25.40 17.26
C ASN A 268 16.14 -26.67 17.75
N LEU A 269 14.81 -26.63 17.93
CA LEU A 269 14.00 -27.83 18.16
C LEU A 269 13.90 -28.70 16.90
N TYR A 270 13.90 -28.11 15.73
CA TYR A 270 13.67 -28.79 14.45
C TYR A 270 14.97 -29.10 13.68
N ARG A 271 16.09 -28.49 14.06
CA ARG A 271 17.39 -28.69 13.39
C ARG A 271 18.21 -29.88 13.96
N PRO A 272 18.97 -30.57 13.10
CA PRO A 272 19.95 -31.56 13.57
C PRO A 272 20.95 -30.93 14.56
N VAL A 273 21.38 -31.69 15.56
CA VAL A 273 22.34 -31.21 16.58
C VAL A 273 23.66 -30.71 15.97
N THR A 274 24.06 -31.23 14.82
CA THR A 274 25.27 -30.86 14.09
C THR A 274 25.18 -29.52 13.38
N GLU A 275 23.97 -29.00 13.19
CA GLU A 275 23.69 -27.75 12.46
C GLU A 275 23.12 -26.62 13.36
N LYS A 276 23.02 -26.90 14.67
CA LYS A 276 22.57 -25.90 15.63
C LYS A 276 23.57 -24.74 15.67
N ASN A 277 23.03 -23.53 15.67
CA ASN A 277 23.73 -22.24 15.71
C ASN A 277 24.58 -21.90 14.45
N ASP A 278 24.53 -22.72 13.38
CA ASP A 278 25.14 -22.31 12.11
C ASP A 278 24.28 -21.24 11.46
N PRO A 279 24.87 -20.16 10.90
CA PRO A 279 24.12 -19.14 10.18
C PRO A 279 23.26 -19.74 9.07
N ILE A 280 22.02 -19.25 8.94
CA ILE A 280 21.06 -19.72 7.94
C ILE A 280 20.98 -18.71 6.82
N GLU A 281 21.05 -19.18 5.59
CA GLU A 281 20.74 -18.34 4.43
C GLU A 281 19.24 -18.09 4.40
N ARG A 282 18.87 -16.81 4.49
CA ARG A 282 17.50 -16.34 4.43
C ARG A 282 17.34 -15.36 3.27
N TYR A 283 16.25 -15.50 2.53
CA TYR A 283 15.98 -14.64 1.38
C TYR A 283 14.49 -14.45 1.16
N PHE A 284 14.15 -13.40 0.42
CA PHE A 284 12.81 -13.18 -0.10
C PHE A 284 12.85 -12.78 -1.56
N VAL A 285 11.75 -13.04 -2.24
CA VAL A 285 11.46 -12.57 -3.59
C VAL A 285 10.05 -11.98 -3.59
N ARG A 286 9.93 -10.71 -3.98
CA ARG A 286 8.65 -10.07 -4.24
C ARG A 286 8.65 -9.54 -5.67
N TYR A 287 7.75 -10.04 -6.49
CA TYR A 287 7.58 -9.61 -7.87
C TYR A 287 6.15 -9.19 -8.11
N GLY A 288 5.96 -7.98 -8.60
CA GLY A 288 4.70 -7.44 -9.06
C GLY A 288 4.78 -7.09 -10.53
N HIS A 289 3.80 -7.48 -11.33
CA HIS A 289 3.73 -7.20 -12.75
C HIS A 289 2.30 -6.92 -13.18
N TYR A 290 2.12 -5.88 -13.96
CA TYR A 290 0.89 -5.50 -14.60
C TYR A 290 1.16 -5.16 -16.07
N LEU A 291 0.44 -5.80 -16.99
CA LEU A 291 0.58 -5.59 -18.42
C LEU A 291 -0.79 -5.52 -19.09
N GLU A 292 -1.09 -4.39 -19.71
CA GLU A 292 -2.21 -4.27 -20.64
C GLU A 292 -1.76 -4.69 -22.05
N MET A 293 -2.48 -5.68 -22.59
CA MET A 293 -2.19 -6.21 -23.94
C MET A 293 -3.00 -5.45 -25.01
N PRO A 294 -2.51 -5.39 -26.26
CA PRO A 294 -3.21 -4.68 -27.35
C PRO A 294 -4.62 -5.21 -27.65
N ASP A 295 -4.91 -6.45 -27.30
CA ASP A 295 -6.21 -7.09 -27.49
C ASP A 295 -7.22 -6.80 -26.36
N GLY A 296 -6.86 -5.92 -25.40
CA GLY A 296 -7.65 -5.57 -24.22
C GLY A 296 -7.53 -6.59 -23.08
N GLY A 297 -6.67 -7.59 -23.21
CA GLY A 297 -6.33 -8.51 -22.14
C GLY A 297 -5.40 -7.87 -21.10
N VAL A 298 -5.49 -8.30 -19.85
CA VAL A 298 -4.64 -7.85 -18.74
C VAL A 298 -3.94 -9.04 -18.13
N HIS A 299 -2.62 -9.01 -18.14
CA HIS A 299 -1.78 -9.97 -17.43
C HIS A 299 -1.32 -9.35 -16.10
N ARG A 300 -1.45 -10.12 -15.00
CA ARG A 300 -0.95 -9.76 -13.67
C ARG A 300 -0.15 -10.91 -13.10
N ALA A 301 0.94 -10.57 -12.44
CA ALA A 301 1.68 -11.52 -11.62
C ALA A 301 1.99 -10.86 -10.28
N GLN A 302 1.75 -11.59 -9.21
CA GLN A 302 2.15 -11.23 -7.85
C GLN A 302 2.82 -12.45 -7.23
N ILE A 303 4.12 -12.39 -7.07
CA ILE A 303 4.93 -13.43 -6.44
C ILE A 303 5.43 -12.87 -5.12
N ASN A 304 5.21 -13.59 -4.04
CA ASN A 304 5.64 -13.23 -2.70
C ASN A 304 6.16 -14.50 -2.02
N PHE A 305 7.45 -14.65 -1.96
CA PHE A 305 8.12 -15.85 -1.46
C PHE A 305 9.18 -15.50 -0.43
N ALA A 306 9.28 -16.29 0.63
CA ALA A 306 10.33 -16.20 1.64
C ALA A 306 10.95 -17.59 1.88
N SER A 307 12.21 -17.60 2.31
CA SER A 307 12.97 -18.82 2.60
C SER A 307 12.41 -19.63 3.76
N ASP A 308 11.74 -18.95 4.69
CA ASP A 308 11.19 -19.52 5.91
C ASP A 308 9.94 -18.76 6.37
N LEU A 309 9.13 -19.39 7.22
CA LEU A 309 7.85 -18.85 7.68
C LEU A 309 8.02 -17.74 8.74
N GLN A 310 9.20 -17.58 9.31
CA GLN A 310 9.50 -16.50 10.27
C GLN A 310 9.98 -15.23 9.55
N TYR A 311 10.51 -15.33 8.32
CA TYR A 311 11.03 -14.19 7.57
C TYR A 311 10.04 -13.02 7.45
N PRO A 312 8.74 -13.25 7.11
CA PRO A 312 7.76 -12.17 7.02
C PRO A 312 7.49 -11.45 8.35
N LYS A 313 7.68 -12.11 9.48
CA LYS A 313 7.53 -11.52 10.82
C LYS A 313 8.75 -10.69 11.22
N ASP A 314 9.96 -11.17 10.87
CA ASP A 314 11.21 -10.48 11.15
C ASP A 314 11.43 -9.26 10.24
N PHE A 315 10.93 -9.33 9.00
CA PHE A 315 11.07 -8.29 7.98
C PHE A 315 9.72 -7.93 7.35
N PRO A 316 8.75 -7.38 8.12
CA PRO A 316 7.36 -7.21 7.69
C PRO A 316 7.17 -6.21 6.54
N THR A 317 8.15 -5.34 6.26
CA THR A 317 8.11 -4.38 5.15
C THR A 317 8.60 -4.96 3.82
N GLU A 318 9.24 -6.13 3.84
CA GLU A 318 9.84 -6.74 2.66
C GLU A 318 8.91 -7.74 1.97
N THR A 319 8.02 -8.37 2.71
CA THR A 319 7.01 -9.31 2.21
C THR A 319 5.61 -8.72 2.34
N LEU A 320 4.69 -9.18 1.48
CA LEU A 320 3.28 -8.82 1.57
C LEU A 320 2.55 -9.81 2.50
N ASN A 321 1.42 -9.36 3.07
CA ASN A 321 0.49 -10.21 3.83
C ASN A 321 1.15 -10.99 4.98
N HIS A 322 2.07 -10.35 5.69
CA HIS A 322 2.84 -10.97 6.76
C HIS A 322 2.01 -11.44 7.98
N GLY A 323 0.75 -10.99 8.08
CA GLY A 323 -0.20 -11.39 9.13
C GLY A 323 -1.25 -12.42 8.69
N ASP A 324 -1.24 -12.84 7.41
CA ASP A 324 -2.22 -13.77 6.88
C ASP A 324 -1.83 -15.23 7.20
N SER A 325 -2.83 -16.12 7.20
CA SER A 325 -2.64 -17.56 7.39
C SER A 325 -1.94 -18.22 6.20
N ALA A 326 -1.90 -17.56 5.03
CA ALA A 326 -1.20 -18.04 3.84
C ALA A 326 -0.61 -16.88 3.04
N MET A 327 0.58 -17.09 2.45
CA MET A 327 1.13 -16.21 1.43
C MET A 327 0.65 -16.67 0.05
N GLU A 328 -0.03 -15.78 -0.68
CA GLU A 328 -0.49 -16.07 -2.04
C GLU A 328 0.54 -15.63 -3.08
N ASN A 329 0.80 -16.54 -4.04
CA ASN A 329 1.54 -16.28 -5.26
C ASN A 329 0.58 -16.49 -6.43
N ARG A 330 0.30 -15.46 -7.20
CA ARG A 330 -0.73 -15.52 -8.24
C ARG A 330 -0.22 -14.97 -9.56
N VAL A 331 -0.52 -15.70 -10.62
CA VAL A 331 -0.36 -15.25 -12.00
C VAL A 331 -1.72 -15.35 -12.68
N SER A 332 -2.16 -14.28 -13.33
CA SER A 332 -3.47 -14.21 -13.95
C SER A 332 -3.41 -13.54 -15.32
N TYR A 333 -4.23 -14.04 -16.22
CA TYR A 333 -4.62 -13.35 -17.44
C TYR A 333 -6.15 -13.16 -17.42
N THR A 334 -6.59 -11.93 -17.63
CA THR A 334 -8.00 -11.57 -17.60
C THR A 334 -8.36 -10.80 -18.86
N LYS A 335 -9.45 -11.17 -19.52
CA LYS A 335 -10.00 -10.41 -20.65
C LYS A 335 -11.47 -10.12 -20.41
N ASN A 336 -11.80 -8.84 -20.42
CA ASN A 336 -13.17 -8.35 -20.28
C ASN A 336 -13.61 -7.75 -21.62
N THR A 337 -14.81 -8.13 -22.05
CA THR A 337 -15.56 -7.45 -23.10
C THR A 337 -16.80 -6.80 -22.50
N GLU A 338 -17.68 -6.22 -23.29
CA GLU A 338 -18.91 -5.59 -22.77
C GLU A 338 -19.81 -6.61 -22.02
N ASP A 339 -19.80 -7.88 -22.45
CA ASP A 339 -20.71 -8.91 -22.01
C ASP A 339 -20.02 -10.17 -21.46
N GLN A 340 -18.70 -10.29 -21.55
CA GLN A 340 -17.98 -11.50 -21.13
C GLN A 340 -16.76 -11.17 -20.26
N HIS A 341 -16.55 -12.04 -19.29
CA HIS A 341 -15.34 -12.11 -18.49
C HIS A 341 -14.67 -13.46 -18.71
N MET A 342 -13.41 -13.46 -19.08
CA MET A 342 -12.58 -14.66 -19.17
C MET A 342 -11.32 -14.45 -18.34
N SER A 343 -10.98 -15.42 -17.51
CA SER A 343 -9.72 -15.42 -16.78
C SER A 343 -9.07 -16.81 -16.76
N VAL A 344 -7.74 -16.78 -16.75
CA VAL A 344 -6.89 -17.93 -16.45
C VAL A 344 -6.01 -17.52 -15.28
N ASP A 345 -6.18 -18.20 -14.15
CA ASP A 345 -5.48 -17.92 -12.92
C ASP A 345 -4.64 -19.13 -12.50
N SER A 346 -3.52 -18.87 -11.83
CA SER A 346 -2.73 -19.89 -11.15
C SER A 346 -2.31 -19.32 -9.80
N SER A 347 -2.84 -19.89 -8.72
CA SER A 347 -2.59 -19.45 -7.34
C SER A 347 -1.86 -20.55 -6.57
N TYR A 348 -0.67 -20.22 -6.11
CA TYR A 348 0.15 -21.05 -5.23
C TYR A 348 0.16 -20.42 -3.83
N TYR A 349 -0.22 -21.17 -2.82
CA TYR A 349 -0.30 -20.73 -1.43
C TYR A 349 0.82 -21.34 -0.59
N VAL A 350 1.43 -20.55 0.28
CA VAL A 350 2.36 -21.02 1.31
C VAL A 350 1.65 -20.97 2.65
N ASN A 351 1.52 -22.12 3.33
CA ASN A 351 0.87 -22.22 4.64
C ASN A 351 1.76 -21.59 5.73
N MET A 352 1.29 -20.49 6.34
CA MET A 352 2.00 -19.72 7.36
C MET A 352 1.67 -20.17 8.80
N LEU A 353 0.80 -21.17 8.97
CA LEU A 353 0.31 -21.61 10.28
C LEU A 353 1.18 -22.68 10.94
N HIS A 354 2.21 -23.19 10.26
CA HIS A 354 3.12 -24.16 10.85
C HIS A 354 3.91 -23.59 12.04
N GLY A 355 4.05 -24.39 13.08
CA GLY A 355 4.91 -24.08 14.23
C GLY A 355 6.41 -24.14 13.90
N ASP A 356 6.83 -25.02 12.99
CA ASP A 356 8.21 -25.12 12.49
C ASP A 356 8.48 -24.03 11.44
N PRO A 357 9.38 -23.08 11.69
CA PRO A 357 9.72 -22.03 10.73
C PRO A 357 10.29 -22.55 9.40
N LEU A 358 10.86 -23.75 9.39
CA LEU A 358 11.44 -24.40 8.21
C LEU A 358 10.52 -25.48 7.62
N ALA A 359 9.25 -25.54 8.02
CA ALA A 359 8.30 -26.50 7.51
C ALA A 359 8.17 -26.41 5.99
N GLY A 360 8.11 -27.58 5.34
CA GLY A 360 7.77 -27.66 3.92
C GLY A 360 6.31 -27.31 3.67
N ASN A 361 5.98 -26.96 2.42
CA ASN A 361 4.64 -26.53 1.98
C ASN A 361 3.85 -27.66 1.29
N ASN A 362 3.94 -28.89 1.83
CA ASN A 362 3.32 -30.06 1.17
C ASN A 362 1.82 -30.20 1.42
N ASP A 363 1.28 -29.50 2.39
CA ASP A 363 -0.12 -29.58 2.82
C ASP A 363 -1.00 -28.45 2.27
N ALA A 364 -0.40 -27.36 1.82
CA ALA A 364 -1.15 -26.28 1.20
C ALA A 364 -1.78 -26.72 -0.13
N VAL A 365 -3.06 -26.43 -0.30
CA VAL A 365 -3.81 -26.73 -1.53
C VAL A 365 -3.75 -25.51 -2.45
N HIS A 366 -3.28 -25.72 -3.67
CA HIS A 366 -3.12 -24.71 -4.70
C HIS A 366 -4.23 -24.82 -5.75
N ARG A 367 -4.51 -23.74 -6.47
CA ARG A 367 -5.40 -23.68 -7.64
C ARG A 367 -4.56 -23.47 -8.88
N ILE A 368 -4.24 -24.56 -9.60
CA ILE A 368 -3.32 -24.52 -10.75
C ILE A 368 -3.76 -25.53 -11.82
N PRO A 369 -4.34 -25.08 -12.96
CA PRO A 369 -4.90 -23.76 -13.24
C PRO A 369 -6.34 -23.61 -12.71
N GLU A 370 -6.84 -22.36 -12.72
CA GLU A 370 -8.25 -22.02 -12.59
C GLU A 370 -8.67 -21.25 -13.84
N LEU A 371 -9.72 -21.71 -14.51
CA LEU A 371 -10.27 -21.10 -15.72
C LEU A 371 -11.69 -20.62 -15.41
N ARG A 372 -11.97 -19.35 -15.65
CA ARG A 372 -13.31 -18.77 -15.49
C ARG A 372 -13.79 -18.18 -16.80
N TRP A 373 -15.04 -18.43 -17.10
CA TRP A 373 -15.75 -17.78 -18.19
C TRP A 373 -17.16 -17.45 -17.74
N SER A 374 -17.43 -16.15 -17.64
CA SER A 374 -18.75 -15.64 -17.25
C SER A 374 -19.32 -14.80 -18.39
N HIS A 375 -20.61 -14.96 -18.63
CA HIS A 375 -21.37 -14.10 -19.52
C HIS A 375 -22.32 -13.25 -18.68
N SER A 376 -22.19 -11.93 -18.80
CA SER A 376 -23.04 -10.99 -18.05
C SER A 376 -24.50 -11.06 -18.53
N GLN A 377 -25.38 -10.51 -17.72
CA GLN A 377 -26.81 -10.47 -17.98
C GLN A 377 -27.15 -9.79 -19.31
N GLN A 378 -27.74 -10.53 -20.25
CA GLN A 378 -28.15 -10.06 -21.58
C GLN A 378 -29.60 -10.43 -21.87
N ASN A 379 -30.31 -9.57 -22.58
CA ASN A 379 -31.67 -9.89 -23.01
C ASN A 379 -31.71 -10.99 -24.06
N ILE A 380 -32.66 -11.91 -23.97
CA ILE A 380 -32.90 -12.89 -25.01
C ILE A 380 -33.72 -12.23 -26.14
N GLY A 381 -33.03 -11.74 -27.15
CA GLY A 381 -33.60 -10.99 -28.23
C GLY A 381 -34.30 -9.70 -27.73
N GLU A 382 -35.52 -9.45 -28.20
CA GLU A 382 -36.34 -8.30 -27.76
C GLU A 382 -37.22 -8.60 -26.53
N SER A 383 -37.06 -9.77 -25.92
CA SER A 383 -37.85 -10.18 -24.76
C SER A 383 -37.34 -9.55 -23.46
N ASN A 384 -38.14 -9.58 -22.40
CA ASN A 384 -37.75 -9.19 -21.06
C ASN A 384 -36.98 -10.29 -20.30
N PHE A 385 -36.79 -11.46 -20.94
CA PHE A 385 -35.95 -12.52 -20.35
C PHE A 385 -34.48 -12.14 -20.48
N ILE A 386 -33.76 -12.26 -19.35
CA ILE A 386 -32.35 -12.01 -19.26
C ILE A 386 -31.65 -13.32 -18.95
N TYR A 387 -30.61 -13.66 -19.68
CA TYR A 387 -29.78 -14.84 -19.39
C TYR A 387 -28.37 -14.44 -18.94
N ALA A 388 -27.75 -15.28 -18.16
CA ALA A 388 -26.33 -15.23 -17.80
C ALA A 388 -25.81 -16.64 -17.59
N PHE A 389 -24.53 -16.85 -17.65
CA PHE A 389 -23.91 -18.10 -17.21
C PHE A 389 -22.52 -17.90 -16.65
N ASP A 390 -22.13 -18.80 -15.77
CA ASP A 390 -20.80 -18.92 -15.20
C ASP A 390 -20.26 -20.32 -15.44
N LEU A 391 -18.99 -20.41 -15.86
CA LEU A 391 -18.23 -21.65 -15.98
C LEU A 391 -16.93 -21.47 -15.22
N ASP A 392 -16.67 -22.36 -14.26
CA ASP A 392 -15.45 -22.38 -13.46
C ASP A 392 -14.81 -23.78 -13.52
N VAL A 393 -13.57 -23.87 -13.93
CA VAL A 393 -12.79 -25.11 -14.01
C VAL A 393 -11.52 -24.92 -13.17
N VAL A 394 -11.43 -25.66 -12.07
CA VAL A 394 -10.32 -25.54 -11.13
C VAL A 394 -9.64 -26.88 -10.93
N ASN A 395 -8.31 -26.87 -10.97
CA ASN A 395 -7.50 -28.00 -10.56
C ASN A 395 -6.87 -27.71 -9.19
N PHE A 396 -7.33 -28.43 -8.16
CA PHE A 396 -6.80 -28.36 -6.81
C PHE A 396 -5.66 -29.37 -6.66
N THR A 397 -4.48 -28.89 -6.34
CA THR A 397 -3.25 -29.69 -6.27
C THR A 397 -2.40 -29.30 -5.08
N ARG A 398 -1.54 -30.22 -4.61
CA ARG A 398 -0.56 -29.96 -3.55
C ARG A 398 0.67 -30.86 -3.70
N GLY A 399 1.74 -30.53 -2.97
CA GLY A 399 2.98 -31.32 -2.96
C GLY A 399 2.90 -32.65 -2.18
N GLY A 400 1.93 -32.76 -1.25
CA GLY A 400 1.71 -33.94 -0.43
C GLY A 400 0.74 -34.95 -1.02
N ASN A 401 0.18 -35.84 -0.17
CA ASN A 401 -0.81 -36.83 -0.55
C ASN A 401 -2.12 -36.21 -1.02
N ALA A 402 -2.89 -36.94 -1.82
CA ALA A 402 -4.18 -36.47 -2.35
C ALA A 402 -5.23 -36.21 -1.27
N TYR A 403 -5.07 -36.75 -0.09
CA TYR A 403 -5.94 -36.68 1.06
C TYR A 403 -5.13 -36.51 2.35
N ASP A 404 -5.79 -36.04 3.42
CA ASP A 404 -5.23 -36.03 4.76
C ASP A 404 -5.68 -37.27 5.50
N ASP A 405 -4.70 -38.09 5.95
CA ASP A 405 -4.96 -39.18 6.88
C ASP A 405 -5.40 -38.63 8.22
N MET A 406 -6.62 -38.89 8.61
CA MET A 406 -7.22 -38.38 9.83
C MET A 406 -7.43 -39.49 10.85
N THR A 407 -7.52 -39.13 12.11
CA THR A 407 -7.92 -39.99 13.20
C THR A 407 -8.87 -39.25 14.12
N THR A 408 -9.59 -40.01 14.94
CA THR A 408 -10.53 -39.47 15.91
C THR A 408 -10.13 -39.85 17.32
N GLN A 409 -10.28 -38.94 18.27
CA GLN A 409 -10.15 -39.20 19.70
C GLN A 409 -11.45 -38.81 20.40
N THR A 410 -12.05 -39.77 21.11
CA THR A 410 -13.25 -39.53 21.90
C THR A 410 -12.90 -39.39 23.38
N SER A 411 -13.28 -38.28 23.97
CA SER A 411 -13.14 -38.03 25.41
C SER A 411 -14.50 -37.60 25.99
N GLY A 412 -15.15 -38.52 26.72
CA GLY A 412 -16.55 -38.32 27.17
C GLY A 412 -17.49 -38.30 25.96
N ASP A 413 -18.32 -37.24 25.87
CA ASP A 413 -19.26 -37.05 24.76
C ASP A 413 -18.68 -36.28 23.58
N THR A 414 -17.39 -35.90 23.62
CA THR A 414 -16.74 -35.11 22.58
C THR A 414 -15.78 -35.96 21.76
N THR A 415 -16.01 -36.02 20.43
CA THR A 415 -15.10 -36.65 19.47
C THR A 415 -14.40 -35.57 18.68
N VAL A 416 -13.06 -35.56 18.71
CA VAL A 416 -12.23 -34.62 17.96
C VAL A 416 -11.55 -35.37 16.82
N ARG A 417 -11.66 -34.81 15.58
CA ARG A 417 -10.94 -35.29 14.42
C ARG A 417 -9.66 -34.45 14.25
N PHE A 418 -8.53 -35.10 14.02
CA PHE A 418 -7.25 -34.44 13.80
C PHE A 418 -6.35 -35.24 12.84
N PRO A 419 -5.34 -34.63 12.22
CA PRO A 419 -4.39 -35.34 11.36
C PRO A 419 -3.66 -36.43 12.13
N LYS A 420 -3.57 -37.61 11.54
CA LYS A 420 -2.87 -38.76 12.12
C LYS A 420 -1.40 -38.42 12.33
N ASN A 421 -0.89 -38.64 13.54
CA ASN A 421 0.48 -38.32 13.90
C ASN A 421 1.11 -39.39 14.79
N SER A 422 2.44 -39.40 14.88
CA SER A 422 3.18 -40.42 15.60
C SER A 422 2.97 -40.42 17.12
N CYS A 423 2.42 -39.33 17.69
CA CYS A 423 2.11 -39.20 19.10
C CYS A 423 0.63 -39.49 19.41
N ASN A 424 -0.19 -39.58 18.39
CA ASN A 424 -1.64 -39.69 18.53
C ASN A 424 -2.24 -38.54 19.38
N ASP A 425 -1.76 -37.31 19.17
CA ASP A 425 -2.08 -36.10 19.93
C ASP A 425 -2.79 -35.09 19.01
N PRO A 426 -3.98 -34.58 19.37
CA PRO A 426 -4.68 -33.52 18.62
C PRO A 426 -3.89 -32.23 18.46
N LYS A 427 -2.94 -31.96 19.36
CA LYS A 427 -2.04 -30.78 19.32
C LYS A 427 -0.64 -31.11 18.78
N TRP A 428 -0.54 -32.06 17.86
CA TRP A 428 0.74 -32.57 17.35
C TRP A 428 1.62 -31.47 16.74
N GLU A 429 1.04 -30.39 16.20
CA GLU A 429 1.77 -29.27 15.62
C GLU A 429 2.58 -28.48 16.65
N ASP A 430 2.13 -28.46 17.88
CA ASP A 430 2.82 -27.83 19.01
C ASP A 430 3.95 -28.73 19.58
N ASN A 431 4.02 -29.99 19.14
CA ASN A 431 5.01 -30.94 19.62
C ASN A 431 5.99 -31.34 18.49
N PRO A 432 7.24 -30.82 18.51
CA PRO A 432 8.22 -31.07 17.45
C PRO A 432 8.65 -32.53 17.30
N LEU A 433 8.34 -33.38 18.27
CA LEU A 433 8.66 -34.80 18.21
C LEU A 433 7.57 -35.62 17.50
N CYS A 434 6.37 -35.09 17.37
CA CYS A 434 5.26 -35.72 16.66
C CYS A 434 5.36 -35.41 15.16
N LYS A 435 5.29 -36.45 14.33
CA LYS A 435 5.32 -36.29 12.87
C LYS A 435 4.01 -36.79 12.28
N ARG A 436 3.55 -36.12 11.21
CA ARG A 436 2.42 -36.60 10.42
C ARG A 436 2.70 -38.00 9.90
N VAL A 437 1.75 -38.90 10.03
CA VAL A 437 1.82 -40.30 9.58
C VAL A 437 0.80 -40.50 8.47
N TYR A 438 1.22 -41.20 7.42
CA TYR A 438 0.38 -41.60 6.33
C TYR A 438 0.41 -43.14 6.23
N ASP A 439 -0.77 -43.78 6.25
CA ASP A 439 -0.85 -45.24 6.13
C ASP A 439 -0.92 -45.71 4.66
N GLY A 440 -1.16 -44.77 3.73
CA GLY A 440 -1.17 -45.04 2.29
C GLY A 440 -2.51 -45.56 1.75
N SER A 441 -3.55 -45.60 2.59
CA SER A 441 -4.90 -46.02 2.19
C SER A 441 -5.94 -44.97 2.55
N PHE A 442 -6.82 -44.63 1.62
CA PHE A 442 -7.90 -43.69 1.86
C PHE A 442 -9.06 -44.34 2.64
N ASP A 443 -9.35 -43.80 3.83
CA ASP A 443 -10.53 -44.19 4.63
C ASP A 443 -11.66 -43.17 4.43
N PRO A 444 -12.72 -43.53 3.69
CA PRO A 444 -13.83 -42.61 3.41
C PRO A 444 -14.62 -42.16 4.65
N SER A 445 -14.41 -42.82 5.82
CA SER A 445 -15.13 -42.50 7.05
C SER A 445 -14.48 -41.35 7.86
N VAL A 446 -13.18 -41.11 7.66
CA VAL A 446 -12.41 -40.15 8.47
C VAL A 446 -11.53 -39.19 7.64
N ASP A 447 -10.97 -39.66 6.51
CA ASP A 447 -10.00 -38.89 5.74
C ASP A 447 -10.63 -37.73 4.96
N LEU A 448 -9.82 -36.70 4.70
CA LEU A 448 -10.25 -35.50 3.98
C LEU A 448 -9.59 -35.40 2.61
N ILE A 449 -10.40 -35.44 1.54
CA ILE A 449 -9.94 -35.25 0.15
C ILE A 449 -9.42 -33.83 -0.01
N ARG A 450 -8.21 -33.66 -0.57
CA ARG A 450 -7.55 -32.37 -0.73
C ARG A 450 -7.17 -32.01 -2.15
N THR A 451 -7.16 -32.98 -3.07
CA THR A 451 -6.82 -32.74 -4.47
C THR A 451 -7.85 -33.32 -5.42
N GLY A 452 -8.00 -32.65 -6.55
CA GLY A 452 -8.95 -33.04 -7.59
C GLY A 452 -9.26 -31.90 -8.52
N GLN A 453 -10.07 -32.17 -9.49
CA GLN A 453 -10.57 -31.19 -10.46
C GLN A 453 -12.05 -30.95 -10.19
N ARG A 454 -12.46 -29.68 -10.28
CA ARG A 454 -13.84 -29.26 -10.24
C ARG A 454 -14.19 -28.54 -11.54
N ILE A 455 -15.28 -28.95 -12.18
CA ILE A 455 -15.90 -28.26 -13.31
C ILE A 455 -17.29 -27.85 -12.85
N ASP A 456 -17.55 -26.56 -12.81
CA ASP A 456 -18.78 -25.98 -12.32
C ASP A 456 -19.42 -25.10 -13.39
N PHE A 457 -20.68 -25.40 -13.75
CA PHE A 457 -21.42 -24.68 -14.76
C PHE A 457 -22.77 -24.22 -14.23
N GLU A 458 -23.05 -22.91 -14.26
CA GLU A 458 -24.27 -22.30 -13.71
C GLU A 458 -24.92 -21.34 -14.73
N PRO A 459 -25.79 -21.80 -15.64
CA PRO A 459 -26.65 -20.95 -16.44
C PRO A 459 -27.83 -20.43 -15.61
N SER A 460 -28.21 -19.17 -15.82
CA SER A 460 -29.29 -18.49 -15.12
C SER A 460 -30.17 -17.67 -16.04
N VAL A 461 -31.44 -17.59 -15.70
CA VAL A 461 -32.46 -16.80 -16.40
C VAL A 461 -33.22 -15.94 -15.40
N TYR A 462 -33.40 -14.66 -15.72
CA TYR A 462 -34.10 -13.64 -14.92
C TYR A 462 -35.24 -13.05 -15.73
N TYR A 463 -36.30 -12.64 -15.04
CA TYR A 463 -37.41 -11.92 -15.64
C TYR A 463 -37.83 -10.71 -14.79
N PRO A 464 -37.21 -9.52 -14.96
CA PRO A 464 -37.58 -8.34 -14.19
C PRO A 464 -38.99 -7.85 -14.48
N ILE A 465 -39.77 -7.63 -13.44
CA ILE A 465 -41.16 -7.15 -13.49
C ILE A 465 -41.26 -5.85 -12.69
N LYS A 466 -41.65 -4.77 -13.32
CA LYS A 466 -42.02 -3.52 -12.62
C LYS A 466 -43.50 -3.56 -12.27
N LEU A 467 -43.84 -3.74 -11.00
CA LEU A 467 -45.22 -3.75 -10.53
C LEU A 467 -45.78 -2.36 -10.32
N ALA A 468 -44.94 -1.45 -9.85
CA ALA A 468 -45.28 -0.05 -9.61
C ALA A 468 -44.02 0.81 -9.67
N ASP A 469 -44.17 2.16 -9.62
CA ASP A 469 -43.04 3.04 -9.50
C ASP A 469 -42.25 2.75 -8.23
N GLY A 470 -40.98 2.26 -8.41
CA GLY A 470 -40.08 1.90 -7.33
C GLY A 470 -40.26 0.49 -6.76
N LEU A 471 -41.26 -0.32 -7.24
CA LEU A 471 -41.40 -1.72 -6.85
C LEU A 471 -41.04 -2.67 -7.99
N ASP A 472 -39.92 -3.33 -7.84
CA ASP A 472 -39.38 -4.31 -8.78
C ASP A 472 -39.48 -5.72 -8.20
N LEU A 473 -39.93 -6.67 -9.01
CA LEU A 473 -39.86 -8.11 -8.74
C LEU A 473 -38.94 -8.75 -9.74
N VAL A 474 -38.05 -9.63 -9.30
CA VAL A 474 -37.10 -10.32 -10.16
C VAL A 474 -37.15 -11.82 -9.85
N PRO A 475 -38.07 -12.58 -10.47
CA PRO A 475 -37.96 -14.04 -10.48
C PRO A 475 -36.70 -14.44 -11.29
N ALA A 476 -35.98 -15.44 -10.76
CA ALA A 476 -34.81 -16.01 -11.38
C ALA A 476 -34.81 -17.52 -11.22
N MET A 477 -34.18 -18.20 -12.16
CA MET A 477 -33.94 -19.63 -12.10
C MET A 477 -32.52 -19.90 -12.59
N SER A 478 -31.74 -20.64 -11.80
CA SER A 478 -30.45 -21.16 -12.24
C SER A 478 -30.40 -22.69 -12.14
N TYR A 479 -29.69 -23.28 -13.08
CA TYR A 479 -29.31 -24.69 -13.03
C TYR A 479 -27.80 -24.74 -12.76
N ARG A 480 -27.38 -25.51 -11.76
CA ARG A 480 -25.97 -25.71 -11.48
C ARG A 480 -25.60 -27.16 -11.54
N GLU A 481 -24.55 -27.45 -12.27
CA GLU A 481 -23.97 -28.77 -12.41
C GLU A 481 -22.47 -28.70 -12.10
N THR A 482 -22.04 -29.45 -11.06
CA THR A 482 -20.66 -29.51 -10.61
C THR A 482 -20.14 -30.93 -10.72
N HIS A 483 -19.08 -31.12 -11.48
CA HIS A 483 -18.35 -32.37 -11.61
C HIS A 483 -17.05 -32.28 -10.80
N TYR A 484 -16.81 -33.32 -9.99
CA TYR A 484 -15.55 -33.49 -9.25
C TYR A 484 -14.83 -34.74 -9.75
N ASN A 485 -13.53 -34.64 -10.01
CA ASN A 485 -12.63 -35.77 -10.28
C ASN A 485 -11.52 -35.74 -9.24
N PHE A 486 -11.59 -36.61 -8.24
CA PHE A 486 -10.64 -36.67 -7.14
C PHE A 486 -9.45 -37.56 -7.49
N ASN A 487 -8.29 -37.29 -6.94
CA ASN A 487 -7.08 -38.08 -7.10
C ASN A 487 -7.00 -39.22 -6.04
N ILE A 488 -8.11 -40.00 -5.91
CA ILE A 488 -8.24 -41.18 -5.05
C ILE A 488 -8.61 -42.40 -5.88
N GLU A 489 -8.38 -43.62 -5.35
CA GLU A 489 -8.58 -44.85 -6.12
C GLU A 489 -10.04 -45.15 -6.34
N ASP A 490 -10.90 -45.01 -5.30
CA ASP A 490 -12.32 -45.32 -5.36
C ASP A 490 -13.17 -44.05 -5.31
N ASN A 491 -14.35 -44.07 -5.97
CA ASN A 491 -15.29 -42.93 -6.03
C ASN A 491 -14.64 -41.60 -6.49
N SER A 492 -13.74 -41.69 -7.45
CA SER A 492 -12.98 -40.56 -7.95
C SER A 492 -13.83 -39.52 -8.71
N HIS A 493 -14.95 -39.96 -9.31
CA HIS A 493 -15.87 -39.09 -10.07
C HIS A 493 -17.20 -38.92 -9.35
N VAL A 494 -17.56 -37.66 -9.03
CA VAL A 494 -18.77 -37.34 -8.29
C VAL A 494 -19.46 -36.17 -8.96
N VAL A 495 -20.78 -36.21 -9.03
CA VAL A 495 -21.58 -35.15 -9.66
C VAL A 495 -22.61 -34.62 -8.68
N ARG A 496 -22.76 -33.31 -8.66
CA ARG A 496 -23.84 -32.60 -7.95
C ARG A 496 -24.60 -31.75 -8.95
N ARG A 497 -25.94 -31.83 -8.91
CA ARG A 497 -26.82 -31.02 -9.76
C ARG A 497 -27.99 -30.50 -8.97
N TYR A 498 -28.34 -29.25 -9.23
CA TYR A 498 -29.55 -28.67 -8.63
C TYR A 498 -30.17 -27.58 -9.49
N LEU A 499 -31.42 -27.36 -9.27
CA LEU A 499 -32.17 -26.23 -9.78
C LEU A 499 -32.40 -25.27 -8.62
N ARG A 500 -32.07 -24.00 -8.78
CA ARG A 500 -32.33 -22.91 -7.82
C ARG A 500 -33.42 -22.02 -8.39
N ALA A 501 -34.46 -21.77 -7.62
CA ALA A 501 -35.50 -20.80 -7.94
C ALA A 501 -35.42 -19.64 -6.95
N GLU A 502 -35.34 -18.43 -7.45
CA GLU A 502 -35.23 -17.21 -6.63
C GLU A 502 -36.32 -16.22 -6.97
N MET A 503 -36.77 -15.47 -5.97
CA MET A 503 -37.70 -14.37 -6.13
C MET A 503 -37.19 -13.17 -5.31
N GLY A 504 -36.67 -12.17 -5.98
CA GLY A 504 -36.28 -10.89 -5.38
C GLY A 504 -37.43 -9.89 -5.46
N ALA A 505 -37.78 -9.24 -4.35
CA ALA A 505 -38.69 -8.10 -4.29
C ALA A 505 -37.95 -6.91 -3.70
N ARG A 506 -37.93 -5.81 -4.41
CA ARG A 506 -37.23 -4.58 -4.01
C ARG A 506 -38.15 -3.37 -4.17
N LEU A 507 -38.30 -2.59 -3.09
CA LEU A 507 -39.01 -1.32 -3.12
C LEU A 507 -38.02 -0.18 -2.93
N SER A 508 -38.00 0.78 -3.84
CA SER A 508 -37.12 1.95 -3.76
C SER A 508 -37.95 3.21 -3.46
N LEU A 509 -37.85 3.71 -2.24
CA LEU A 509 -38.52 4.96 -1.81
C LEU A 509 -37.43 6.04 -1.71
N SER A 510 -37.66 7.18 -2.38
CA SER A 510 -36.66 8.27 -2.31
C SER A 510 -37.31 9.63 -2.13
N ARG A 511 -36.60 10.51 -1.39
CA ARG A 511 -36.97 11.90 -1.19
C ARG A 511 -35.76 12.80 -1.24
N VAL A 512 -35.91 13.95 -1.91
CA VAL A 512 -34.89 14.98 -1.98
C VAL A 512 -35.21 16.08 -0.99
N TYR A 513 -34.23 16.50 -0.20
CA TYR A 513 -34.28 17.57 0.79
C TYR A 513 -33.30 18.67 0.41
N GLY A 514 -33.56 19.90 0.85
CA GLY A 514 -32.71 21.07 0.67
C GLY A 514 -33.37 22.18 -0.09
N ASP A 515 -32.70 23.31 -0.24
CA ASP A 515 -33.20 24.47 -0.93
C ASP A 515 -33.44 24.19 -2.42
N THR A 516 -34.69 24.45 -2.87
CA THR A 516 -35.13 24.27 -4.27
C THR A 516 -35.04 25.55 -5.09
N VAL A 517 -34.81 26.70 -4.45
CA VAL A 517 -34.82 28.03 -5.11
C VAL A 517 -33.49 28.27 -5.81
N SER A 518 -32.35 27.90 -5.18
CA SER A 518 -31.03 28.04 -5.77
C SER A 518 -30.64 26.80 -6.57
N SER A 519 -30.24 26.99 -7.84
CA SER A 519 -29.74 25.90 -8.69
C SER A 519 -28.44 25.26 -8.16
N LYS A 520 -27.64 26.02 -7.40
CA LYS A 520 -26.38 25.60 -6.82
C LYS A 520 -26.45 25.27 -5.32
N ALA A 521 -27.64 25.16 -4.75
CA ALA A 521 -27.79 24.76 -3.35
C ALA A 521 -27.37 23.31 -3.12
N THR A 522 -26.82 23.04 -1.93
CA THR A 522 -26.58 21.67 -1.46
C THR A 522 -27.91 20.97 -1.24
N ARG A 523 -28.05 19.76 -1.77
CA ARG A 523 -29.26 18.94 -1.64
C ARG A 523 -28.88 17.53 -1.16
N TYR A 524 -29.85 16.91 -0.48
CA TYR A 524 -29.70 15.56 0.05
C TYR A 524 -30.80 14.67 -0.52
N LYS A 525 -30.41 13.53 -1.12
CA LYS A 525 -31.33 12.47 -1.52
C LYS A 525 -31.26 11.37 -0.45
N HIS A 526 -32.37 11.10 0.21
CA HIS A 526 -32.55 9.97 1.11
C HIS A 526 -33.31 8.87 0.38
N GLU A 527 -32.79 7.66 0.40
CA GLU A 527 -33.36 6.46 -0.19
C GLU A 527 -33.54 5.41 0.88
N ILE A 528 -34.72 4.80 0.93
CA ILE A 528 -35.04 3.66 1.80
C ILE A 528 -35.42 2.50 0.88
N ILE A 529 -34.70 1.39 0.99
CA ILE A 529 -34.81 0.27 0.08
C ILE A 529 -35.01 -1.01 0.91
N PRO A 530 -36.26 -1.38 1.22
CA PRO A 530 -36.54 -2.75 1.71
C PRO A 530 -36.43 -3.75 0.56
N GLU A 531 -35.80 -4.87 0.87
CA GLU A 531 -35.57 -5.97 -0.05
C GLU A 531 -35.94 -7.30 0.65
N VAL A 532 -36.60 -8.18 -0.06
CA VAL A 532 -36.88 -9.56 0.37
C VAL A 532 -36.49 -10.48 -0.78
N THR A 533 -35.63 -11.43 -0.50
CA THR A 533 -35.25 -12.47 -1.46
C THR A 533 -35.61 -13.84 -0.89
N TYR A 534 -36.34 -14.60 -1.66
CA TYR A 534 -36.62 -16.01 -1.37
C TYR A 534 -35.85 -16.88 -2.34
N SER A 535 -35.11 -17.87 -1.82
CA SER A 535 -34.34 -18.83 -2.59
C SER A 535 -34.73 -20.25 -2.18
N ASN A 536 -34.96 -21.11 -3.15
CA ASN A 536 -35.35 -22.51 -2.92
C ASN A 536 -34.63 -23.41 -3.93
N LEU A 537 -34.28 -24.62 -3.49
CA LEU A 537 -33.82 -25.69 -4.35
C LEU A 537 -34.95 -26.72 -4.60
N PRO A 538 -35.82 -26.51 -5.61
CA PRO A 538 -36.93 -27.40 -5.89
C PRO A 538 -36.47 -28.78 -6.35
N TRP A 539 -35.26 -28.89 -6.88
CA TRP A 539 -34.66 -30.15 -7.28
C TRP A 539 -33.17 -30.14 -6.94
N PHE A 540 -32.72 -31.23 -6.32
CA PHE A 540 -31.33 -31.42 -5.89
C PHE A 540 -30.96 -32.89 -5.98
N THR A 541 -29.83 -33.20 -6.63
CA THR A 541 -29.24 -34.54 -6.65
C THR A 541 -27.73 -34.41 -6.40
N GLN A 542 -27.19 -35.36 -5.64
CA GLN A 542 -25.78 -35.41 -5.31
C GLN A 542 -25.39 -36.87 -5.15
N ASP A 543 -24.29 -37.26 -5.79
CA ASP A 543 -23.74 -38.59 -5.62
C ASP A 543 -23.24 -38.80 -4.19
N ASP A 544 -23.32 -39.99 -3.67
CA ASP A 544 -22.79 -40.34 -2.35
C ASP A 544 -21.26 -40.32 -2.37
N SER A 545 -20.69 -39.45 -1.56
CA SER A 545 -19.22 -39.27 -1.49
C SER A 545 -18.80 -38.74 -0.13
N PRO A 546 -17.70 -39.25 0.44
CA PRO A 546 -17.13 -38.72 1.68
C PRO A 546 -16.70 -37.24 1.54
N PHE A 547 -16.48 -36.75 0.33
CA PHE A 547 -16.17 -35.33 0.08
C PHE A 547 -17.23 -34.36 0.63
N PHE A 548 -18.51 -34.74 0.57
CA PHE A 548 -19.59 -33.91 1.09
C PHE A 548 -19.85 -34.11 2.59
N GLY A 549 -19.02 -34.90 3.26
CA GLY A 549 -19.12 -35.18 4.70
C GLY A 549 -20.26 -36.14 5.10
N GLN A 550 -20.23 -36.62 6.35
CA GLN A 550 -21.28 -37.49 6.91
C GLN A 550 -22.53 -36.72 7.36
N GLY A 551 -22.42 -35.43 7.55
CA GLY A 551 -23.56 -34.54 7.66
C GLY A 551 -23.57 -33.72 6.40
N SER A 552 -24.65 -33.66 5.70
CA SER A 552 -24.80 -32.83 4.52
C SER A 552 -24.20 -31.42 4.81
N VAL A 553 -23.37 -30.89 3.93
CA VAL A 553 -22.89 -29.48 3.94
C VAL A 553 -24.07 -28.50 4.11
N THR A 554 -25.25 -28.99 3.78
CA THR A 554 -26.55 -28.32 3.95
C THR A 554 -27.01 -28.19 5.39
N ASP A 555 -26.36 -28.82 6.37
CA ASP A 555 -26.68 -28.72 7.79
C ASP A 555 -25.89 -27.59 8.47
N ALA A 556 -24.89 -27.03 7.78
CA ALA A 556 -24.21 -25.84 8.27
C ALA A 556 -25.17 -24.64 8.34
N PRO A 557 -25.23 -23.91 9.46
CA PRO A 557 -26.07 -22.73 9.56
C PRO A 557 -25.64 -21.66 8.56
N TYR A 558 -26.62 -21.04 7.93
CA TYR A 558 -26.37 -19.93 7.01
C TYR A 558 -25.99 -18.68 7.79
N SER A 559 -25.01 -17.94 7.30
CA SER A 559 -24.69 -16.59 7.73
C SER A 559 -25.17 -15.58 6.68
N ALA A 560 -25.75 -14.47 7.10
CA ALA A 560 -26.11 -13.37 6.21
C ALA A 560 -24.88 -12.67 5.57
N ARG A 561 -23.68 -13.00 6.03
CA ARG A 561 -22.43 -12.59 5.38
C ARG A 561 -22.18 -13.43 4.13
N ASP A 562 -21.86 -12.78 3.04
CA ASP A 562 -21.48 -13.42 1.77
C ASP A 562 -20.07 -14.05 1.82
N SER A 563 -19.45 -14.13 3.00
CA SER A 563 -18.11 -14.69 3.19
C SER A 563 -18.13 -15.87 4.15
N ILE A 564 -17.53 -16.97 3.73
CA ILE A 564 -17.17 -18.09 4.59
C ILE A 564 -15.96 -17.65 5.42
N THR A 565 -16.03 -17.86 6.74
CA THR A 565 -14.90 -17.62 7.63
C THR A 565 -14.03 -18.86 7.77
N ASP A 566 -12.81 -18.74 8.27
CA ASP A 566 -11.93 -19.89 8.58
C ASP A 566 -12.59 -20.87 9.56
N LEU A 567 -13.55 -20.41 10.36
CA LEU A 567 -14.35 -21.24 11.25
C LEU A 567 -15.32 -22.16 10.49
N ASP A 568 -15.88 -21.68 9.38
CA ASP A 568 -16.74 -22.47 8.51
C ASP A 568 -15.92 -23.57 7.81
N ILE A 569 -14.65 -23.32 7.54
CA ILE A 569 -13.74 -24.27 6.90
C ILE A 569 -13.18 -25.31 7.91
N ALA A 570 -12.98 -24.92 9.16
CA ALA A 570 -12.35 -25.75 10.19
C ALA A 570 -13.30 -26.69 10.93
N SER A 571 -14.62 -26.62 10.71
CA SER A 571 -15.61 -27.48 11.37
C SER A 571 -15.84 -28.79 10.62
N ASP A 572 -16.45 -29.78 11.28
CA ASP A 572 -16.86 -31.06 10.64
C ASP A 572 -17.89 -30.87 9.51
N TYR A 573 -18.45 -29.67 9.40
CA TYR A 573 -19.37 -29.24 8.33
C TYR A 573 -18.62 -28.50 7.22
N SER A 574 -17.29 -28.55 7.19
CA SER A 574 -16.45 -27.75 6.33
C SER A 574 -16.59 -28.10 4.85
N VAL A 575 -16.52 -27.09 4.02
CA VAL A 575 -16.23 -27.21 2.59
C VAL A 575 -14.81 -27.74 2.41
N GLN A 576 -14.65 -28.67 1.47
CA GLN A 576 -13.36 -29.36 1.30
C GLN A 576 -12.33 -28.52 0.51
N PHE A 577 -12.78 -27.81 -0.53
CA PHE A 577 -11.92 -26.97 -1.34
C PHE A 577 -12.16 -25.47 -1.10
N ASP A 578 -13.39 -25.00 -1.29
CA ASP A 578 -13.78 -23.62 -1.10
C ASP A 578 -15.29 -23.43 -0.89
N TYR A 579 -15.74 -22.16 -0.77
CA TYR A 579 -17.13 -21.82 -0.54
C TYR A 579 -18.08 -22.20 -1.68
N ASN A 580 -17.59 -22.44 -2.91
CA ASN A 580 -18.41 -22.90 -4.02
C ASN A 580 -18.92 -24.33 -3.82
N ASP A 581 -18.27 -25.10 -2.94
CA ASP A 581 -18.72 -26.47 -2.61
C ASP A 581 -19.88 -26.48 -1.61
N ARG A 582 -20.24 -25.33 -1.03
CA ARG A 582 -21.32 -25.20 -0.05
C ARG A 582 -22.66 -24.94 -0.72
N VAL A 583 -23.68 -25.66 -0.30
CA VAL A 583 -25.10 -25.46 -0.68
C VAL A 583 -25.89 -25.09 0.58
N TYR A 584 -26.29 -23.83 0.74
CA TYR A 584 -26.88 -23.29 1.97
C TYR A 584 -28.30 -22.77 1.81
N ASP A 585 -28.78 -22.55 0.61
CA ASP A 585 -30.02 -21.81 0.30
C ASP A 585 -31.18 -22.69 -0.13
N ARG A 586 -31.31 -23.86 0.49
CA ARG A 586 -32.37 -24.83 0.11
C ARG A 586 -33.80 -24.32 0.30
N ASN A 587 -34.02 -23.46 1.27
CA ASN A 587 -35.33 -22.83 1.53
C ASN A 587 -35.11 -21.59 2.39
N LEU A 588 -34.57 -20.53 1.79
CA LEU A 588 -34.04 -19.37 2.50
C LEU A 588 -34.86 -18.12 2.16
N VAL A 589 -35.26 -17.38 3.19
CA VAL A 589 -35.81 -16.03 3.06
C VAL A 589 -34.80 -15.05 3.62
N THR A 590 -34.28 -14.14 2.80
CA THR A 590 -33.39 -13.06 3.23
C THR A 590 -34.13 -11.74 3.19
N MET A 591 -34.09 -11.01 4.27
CA MET A 591 -34.69 -9.68 4.42
C MET A 591 -33.59 -8.65 4.62
N ALA A 592 -33.64 -7.56 3.88
CA ALA A 592 -32.72 -6.45 4.04
C ALA A 592 -33.43 -5.10 3.99
N LEU A 593 -32.93 -4.15 4.74
CA LEU A 593 -33.37 -2.76 4.75
C LEU A 593 -32.15 -1.85 4.58
N THR A 594 -32.07 -1.21 3.42
CA THR A 594 -30.99 -0.28 3.12
C THR A 594 -31.50 1.15 3.20
N ASN A 595 -30.79 2.00 3.97
CA ASN A 595 -30.97 3.44 4.00
C ASN A 595 -29.71 4.09 3.44
N LYS A 596 -29.88 5.00 2.47
CA LYS A 596 -28.79 5.68 1.79
C LYS A 596 -29.04 7.16 1.72
N VAL A 597 -28.07 7.98 2.08
CA VAL A 597 -28.11 9.43 1.97
C VAL A 597 -27.01 9.91 1.04
N THR A 598 -27.39 10.53 -0.06
CA THR A 598 -26.48 11.12 -1.04
C THR A 598 -26.58 12.64 -0.99
N GLU A 599 -25.44 13.31 -0.81
CA GLU A 599 -25.30 14.74 -0.89
C GLU A 599 -24.97 15.14 -2.33
N LYS A 600 -25.67 16.16 -2.84
CA LYS A 600 -25.27 16.90 -4.05
C LYS A 600 -24.72 18.25 -3.62
N ARG A 601 -23.44 18.51 -3.87
CA ARG A 601 -22.81 19.82 -3.64
C ARG A 601 -22.17 20.35 -4.93
N TRP A 602 -21.91 21.65 -4.97
CA TRP A 602 -21.26 22.30 -6.10
C TRP A 602 -19.82 22.64 -5.72
N VAL A 603 -18.87 22.18 -6.52
CA VAL A 603 -17.46 22.47 -6.38
C VAL A 603 -16.96 23.03 -7.71
N SER A 604 -16.46 24.27 -7.70
CA SER A 604 -15.93 24.95 -8.90
C SER A 604 -16.88 24.86 -10.09
N ASP A 605 -18.19 25.17 -9.87
CA ASP A 605 -19.27 25.15 -10.88
C ASP A 605 -19.65 23.76 -11.43
N ARG A 606 -19.14 22.67 -10.84
CA ARG A 606 -19.53 21.29 -11.19
C ARG A 606 -20.30 20.64 -10.04
N PRO A 607 -21.40 19.91 -10.33
CA PRO A 607 -22.09 19.14 -9.30
C PRO A 607 -21.28 17.91 -8.93
N GLU A 608 -20.98 17.76 -7.64
CA GLU A 608 -20.44 16.56 -7.04
C GLU A 608 -21.53 15.80 -6.29
N TYR A 609 -21.56 14.48 -6.44
CA TYR A 609 -22.46 13.59 -5.70
C TYR A 609 -21.63 12.70 -4.79
N ARG A 610 -21.92 12.74 -3.48
CA ARG A 610 -21.22 11.98 -2.46
C ARG A 610 -22.19 11.23 -1.57
N GLN A 611 -22.00 9.93 -1.38
CA GLN A 611 -22.72 9.19 -0.37
C GLN A 611 -22.16 9.56 1.00
N ILE A 612 -22.99 10.19 1.84
CA ILE A 612 -22.61 10.66 3.18
C ILE A 612 -23.15 9.75 4.30
N GLY A 613 -24.12 8.90 3.99
CA GLY A 613 -24.70 7.96 4.93
C GLY A 613 -25.19 6.70 4.26
N TYR A 614 -24.93 5.57 4.89
CA TYR A 614 -25.39 4.24 4.48
C TYR A 614 -25.63 3.39 5.72
N LEU A 615 -26.81 2.80 5.81
CA LEU A 615 -27.14 1.82 6.83
C LEU A 615 -27.88 0.65 6.17
N LYS A 616 -27.32 -0.55 6.26
CA LYS A 616 -27.98 -1.80 5.83
C LYS A 616 -28.20 -2.70 7.02
N LEU A 617 -29.40 -3.18 7.20
CA LEU A 617 -29.76 -4.25 8.11
C LEU A 617 -30.14 -5.47 7.29
N ALA A 618 -29.64 -6.65 7.62
CA ALA A 618 -29.97 -7.87 6.89
C ALA A 618 -30.03 -9.06 7.84
N GLN A 619 -31.00 -9.95 7.61
CA GLN A 619 -31.16 -11.21 8.33
C GLN A 619 -31.82 -12.26 7.42
N SER A 620 -31.48 -13.53 7.59
CA SER A 620 -32.05 -14.62 6.83
C SER A 620 -32.73 -15.64 7.75
N TYR A 621 -33.75 -16.28 7.22
CA TYR A 621 -34.49 -17.37 7.85
C TYR A 621 -34.43 -18.60 6.96
N ASP A 622 -33.84 -19.71 7.45
CA ASP A 622 -33.76 -20.99 6.76
C ASP A 622 -34.90 -21.90 7.16
N ALA A 623 -35.97 -21.93 6.37
CA ALA A 623 -37.14 -22.77 6.59
C ALA A 623 -36.85 -24.27 6.41
N SER A 624 -35.74 -24.65 5.78
CA SER A 624 -35.38 -26.07 5.57
C SER A 624 -35.00 -26.77 6.89
N GLN A 625 -34.56 -26.00 7.90
CA GLN A 625 -34.18 -26.57 9.20
C GLN A 625 -35.33 -27.22 9.98
N GLN A 626 -36.57 -26.82 9.72
CA GLN A 626 -37.74 -27.46 10.36
C GLN A 626 -37.88 -28.92 10.01
N ASN A 627 -37.36 -29.35 8.87
CA ASN A 627 -37.53 -30.70 8.35
C ASN A 627 -36.29 -31.60 8.57
N ARG A 628 -35.24 -31.04 9.14
CA ARG A 628 -34.01 -31.78 9.47
C ARG A 628 -34.15 -32.39 10.85
N GLY A 629 -34.18 -33.68 10.99
CA GLY A 629 -34.28 -34.38 12.27
C GLY A 629 -33.07 -34.26 13.21
N GLY A 630 -32.25 -33.20 13.08
CA GLY A 630 -31.07 -32.93 13.90
C GLY A 630 -31.37 -32.28 15.26
N SER A 631 -30.43 -32.37 16.20
CA SER A 631 -30.53 -31.79 17.54
C SER A 631 -30.42 -30.26 17.59
N ILE A 632 -29.95 -29.62 16.50
CA ILE A 632 -29.67 -28.17 16.42
C ILE A 632 -30.74 -27.52 15.55
N TYR A 633 -31.54 -26.62 16.12
CA TYR A 633 -32.54 -25.83 15.43
C TYR A 633 -32.26 -24.34 15.59
N GLU A 634 -31.54 -23.76 14.61
CA GLU A 634 -31.14 -22.35 14.56
C GLU A 634 -31.50 -21.73 13.20
N PRO A 635 -32.81 -21.57 12.85
CA PRO A 635 -33.23 -21.14 11.53
C PRO A 635 -32.92 -19.68 11.19
N TRP A 636 -32.71 -18.81 12.19
CA TRP A 636 -32.33 -17.42 11.95
C TRP A 636 -30.82 -17.28 11.84
N SER A 637 -30.34 -16.59 10.81
CA SER A 637 -28.94 -16.17 10.74
C SER A 637 -28.63 -15.07 11.77
N ASP A 638 -27.37 -14.71 11.87
CA ASP A 638 -26.98 -13.46 12.52
C ASP A 638 -27.69 -12.25 11.89
N LEU A 639 -28.11 -11.29 12.72
CA LEU A 639 -28.57 -9.99 12.28
C LEU A 639 -27.34 -9.12 11.98
N THR A 640 -27.13 -8.85 10.70
CA THR A 640 -26.01 -7.99 10.24
C THR A 640 -26.47 -6.54 10.13
N ALA A 641 -25.70 -5.61 10.72
CA ALA A 641 -25.89 -4.18 10.57
C ALA A 641 -24.60 -3.56 10.04
N THR A 642 -24.67 -2.92 8.87
CA THR A 642 -23.54 -2.18 8.26
C THR A 642 -23.86 -0.70 8.27
N LEU A 643 -23.04 0.11 8.93
CA LEU A 643 -23.13 1.56 9.00
C LEU A 643 -21.90 2.20 8.37
N ASP A 644 -22.08 3.09 7.41
CA ASP A 644 -21.04 3.90 6.78
C ASP A 644 -21.48 5.37 6.74
N VAL A 645 -20.82 6.22 7.51
CA VAL A 645 -21.08 7.67 7.51
C VAL A 645 -19.78 8.41 7.16
N ARG A 646 -19.85 9.27 6.16
CA ARG A 646 -18.70 10.00 5.59
C ARG A 646 -18.99 11.50 5.52
N LEU A 647 -18.88 12.18 6.65
CA LEU A 647 -18.91 13.64 6.72
C LEU A 647 -17.46 14.19 6.62
N ASP A 648 -17.32 15.49 6.37
CA ASP A 648 -15.99 16.10 6.17
C ASP A 648 -15.08 15.95 7.39
N ARG A 649 -15.65 16.05 8.61
CA ARG A 649 -14.90 15.98 9.86
C ARG A 649 -15.16 14.73 10.71
N PHE A 650 -16.13 13.91 10.32
CA PHE A 650 -16.52 12.71 11.01
C PHE A 650 -16.75 11.57 10.03
N GLN A 651 -16.07 10.45 10.24
CA GLN A 651 -16.27 9.23 9.46
C GLN A 651 -16.43 8.05 10.41
N THR A 652 -17.38 7.17 10.09
CA THR A 652 -17.49 5.89 10.77
C THR A 652 -17.86 4.81 9.77
N TYR A 653 -17.22 3.65 9.92
CA TYR A 653 -17.58 2.42 9.24
C TYR A 653 -17.67 1.32 10.29
N SER A 654 -18.84 0.70 10.38
CA SER A 654 -19.11 -0.30 11.42
C SER A 654 -19.91 -1.45 10.84
N ILE A 655 -19.51 -2.67 11.20
CA ILE A 655 -20.24 -3.91 10.93
C ILE A 655 -20.49 -4.59 12.27
N PHE A 656 -21.74 -4.94 12.51
CA PHE A 656 -22.19 -5.69 13.68
C PHE A 656 -22.92 -6.95 13.22
N ASN A 657 -22.57 -8.10 13.80
CA ASN A 657 -23.22 -9.38 13.57
C ASN A 657 -23.72 -9.90 14.92
N TYR A 658 -25.03 -9.78 15.17
CA TYR A 658 -25.68 -10.30 16.38
C TYR A 658 -26.16 -11.73 16.14
N PHE A 659 -25.69 -12.68 16.94
CA PHE A 659 -26.05 -14.09 16.90
C PHE A 659 -27.17 -14.37 17.91
N PRO A 660 -28.42 -14.57 17.48
CA PRO A 660 -29.56 -14.61 18.38
C PRO A 660 -29.57 -15.81 19.32
N TYR A 661 -29.06 -16.96 18.90
CA TYR A 661 -29.04 -18.19 19.71
C TYR A 661 -27.92 -18.20 20.72
N GLN A 662 -26.78 -17.66 20.40
CA GLN A 662 -25.62 -17.56 21.29
C GLN A 662 -25.62 -16.26 22.11
N ASN A 663 -26.50 -15.32 21.79
CA ASN A 663 -26.66 -14.01 22.46
C ASN A 663 -25.33 -13.21 22.53
N VAL A 664 -24.55 -13.21 21.47
CA VAL A 664 -23.30 -12.46 21.38
C VAL A 664 -23.28 -11.62 20.10
N THR A 665 -22.40 -10.60 20.08
CA THR A 665 -22.24 -9.71 18.93
C THR A 665 -20.79 -9.65 18.52
N ASN A 666 -20.47 -10.05 17.28
CA ASN A 666 -19.24 -9.74 16.61
C ASN A 666 -19.32 -8.30 16.08
N ALA A 667 -18.26 -7.54 16.23
CA ALA A 667 -18.23 -6.15 15.84
C ALA A 667 -16.87 -5.75 15.23
N SER A 668 -16.94 -5.02 14.14
CA SER A 668 -15.81 -4.26 13.60
C SER A 668 -16.29 -2.82 13.41
N SER A 669 -15.77 -1.89 14.17
CA SER A 669 -16.20 -0.50 14.15
C SER A 669 -15.01 0.44 14.14
N ARG A 670 -14.96 1.33 13.20
CA ARG A 670 -13.95 2.38 13.06
C ARG A 670 -14.64 3.75 13.09
N VAL A 671 -14.21 4.59 14.00
CA VAL A 671 -14.64 5.99 14.11
C VAL A 671 -13.43 6.90 13.94
N ARG A 672 -13.51 7.85 13.02
CA ARG A 672 -12.45 8.81 12.73
C ARG A 672 -12.99 10.23 12.80
N LEU A 673 -12.33 11.06 13.59
CA LEU A 673 -12.52 12.49 13.66
C LEU A 673 -11.33 13.17 12.96
N MET A 674 -11.60 14.15 12.11
CA MET A 674 -10.56 14.87 11.38
C MET A 674 -10.91 16.35 11.26
N ASN A 675 -9.88 17.17 11.07
CA ASN A 675 -10.06 18.59 10.76
C ASN A 675 -9.61 18.91 9.33
N ASP A 676 -9.81 20.16 8.91
CA ASP A 676 -9.51 20.62 7.55
C ASP A 676 -7.99 20.65 7.23
N VAL A 677 -7.14 20.55 8.25
CA VAL A 677 -5.67 20.54 8.13
C VAL A 677 -5.11 19.11 7.98
N GLY A 678 -5.97 18.07 8.10
CA GLY A 678 -5.56 16.66 8.01
C GLY A 678 -5.14 16.03 9.34
N GLN A 679 -5.32 16.74 10.47
CA GLN A 679 -5.14 16.13 11.79
C GLN A 679 -6.32 15.23 12.09
N PHE A 680 -6.06 14.06 12.68
CA PHE A 680 -7.11 13.09 12.95
C PHE A 680 -6.91 12.35 14.27
N PHE A 681 -8.02 11.85 14.79
CA PHE A 681 -8.07 10.87 15.86
C PHE A 681 -9.03 9.74 15.45
N GLN A 682 -8.58 8.49 15.55
CA GLN A 682 -9.34 7.32 15.14
C GLN A 682 -9.31 6.27 16.24
N VAL A 683 -10.49 5.68 16.47
CA VAL A 683 -10.64 4.49 17.32
C VAL A 683 -11.28 3.39 16.48
N GLN A 684 -10.71 2.21 16.55
CA GLN A 684 -11.29 1.01 15.96
C GLN A 684 -11.46 -0.05 17.02
N LEU A 685 -12.64 -0.64 17.07
CA LEU A 685 -12.97 -1.81 17.85
C LEU A 685 -13.06 -3.03 16.93
N THR A 686 -12.40 -4.11 17.29
CA THR A 686 -12.60 -5.43 16.68
C THR A 686 -12.94 -6.41 17.80
N ARG A 687 -14.16 -6.97 17.74
CA ARG A 687 -14.62 -8.01 18.69
C ARG A 687 -15.10 -9.20 17.90
N GLN A 688 -14.56 -10.38 18.19
CA GLN A 688 -14.92 -11.62 17.52
C GLN A 688 -14.99 -12.78 18.50
N TYR A 689 -16.14 -13.43 18.53
CA TYR A 689 -16.37 -14.68 19.20
C TYR A 689 -16.28 -15.84 18.21
N LYS A 690 -15.78 -16.99 18.65
CA LYS A 690 -15.90 -18.24 17.91
C LYS A 690 -17.33 -18.76 18.08
N ILE A 691 -18.08 -18.81 17.00
CA ILE A 691 -19.47 -19.26 16.98
C ILE A 691 -19.50 -20.70 16.48
N THR A 692 -19.98 -21.62 17.31
CA THR A 692 -20.24 -23.01 16.93
C THR A 692 -21.73 -23.28 17.11
N PRO A 693 -22.44 -23.73 16.07
CA PRO A 693 -23.89 -23.99 16.15
C PRO A 693 -24.23 -25.00 17.25
N GLY A 694 -25.32 -24.74 17.98
CA GLY A 694 -25.79 -25.59 19.07
C GLY A 694 -24.90 -25.62 20.31
N GLN A 695 -23.83 -24.84 20.36
CA GLN A 695 -22.94 -24.76 21.53
C GLN A 695 -22.99 -23.37 22.17
N ALA A 696 -22.77 -23.36 23.48
CA ALA A 696 -22.57 -22.11 24.23
C ALA A 696 -21.21 -21.51 23.82
N VAL A 697 -21.19 -20.19 23.63
CA VAL A 697 -19.97 -19.46 23.28
C VAL A 697 -19.02 -19.37 24.46
N ASP A 698 -17.77 -19.74 24.29
CA ASP A 698 -16.72 -19.43 25.24
C ASP A 698 -16.36 -17.95 25.17
N THR A 699 -16.85 -17.17 26.12
CA THR A 699 -16.59 -15.73 26.16
C THR A 699 -15.17 -15.39 26.60
N SER A 700 -14.44 -16.33 27.20
CA SER A 700 -13.04 -16.14 27.61
C SER A 700 -12.07 -16.22 26.41
N ALA A 701 -12.44 -16.96 25.37
CA ALA A 701 -11.65 -17.13 24.15
C ALA A 701 -11.91 -16.05 23.07
N ARG A 702 -12.73 -15.01 23.39
CA ARG A 702 -13.00 -13.94 22.41
C ARG A 702 -11.75 -13.14 22.06
N GLN A 703 -11.67 -12.68 20.85
CA GLN A 703 -10.78 -11.60 20.48
C GLN A 703 -11.49 -10.26 20.74
N GLU A 704 -10.84 -9.34 21.43
CA GLU A 704 -11.38 -7.99 21.65
C GLU A 704 -10.23 -6.96 21.64
N ASP A 705 -10.05 -6.30 20.51
CA ASP A 705 -8.97 -5.36 20.28
C ASP A 705 -9.49 -3.93 20.08
N TYR A 706 -8.86 -2.98 20.74
CA TYR A 706 -9.04 -1.55 20.51
C TYR A 706 -7.79 -0.99 19.84
N THR A 707 -7.94 -0.45 18.63
CA THR A 707 -6.87 0.27 17.94
C THR A 707 -7.11 1.75 18.05
N PHE A 708 -6.13 2.47 18.60
CA PHE A 708 -6.13 3.93 18.66
C PHE A 708 -5.11 4.45 17.69
N SER A 709 -5.50 5.39 16.82
CA SER A 709 -4.61 6.03 15.86
C SER A 709 -4.83 7.54 15.90
N THR A 710 -3.75 8.30 15.82
CA THR A 710 -3.81 9.76 15.79
C THR A 710 -2.76 10.32 14.85
N GLY A 711 -3.09 11.42 14.18
CA GLY A 711 -2.18 12.15 13.33
C GLY A 711 -2.27 13.65 13.61
N PHE A 712 -1.11 14.24 13.89
CA PHE A 712 -0.93 15.68 14.02
C PHE A 712 -0.05 16.16 12.88
N VAL A 713 -0.56 17.09 12.08
CA VAL A 713 0.14 17.66 10.92
C VAL A 713 0.33 19.15 11.15
N SER A 714 1.57 19.63 11.02
CA SER A 714 1.91 21.03 11.10
C SER A 714 2.95 21.41 10.03
N LYS A 715 3.27 22.70 9.95
CA LYS A 715 4.29 23.20 9.02
C LYS A 715 5.67 22.56 9.28
N TYR A 716 6.02 22.33 10.55
CA TYR A 716 7.36 21.91 10.95
C TYR A 716 7.46 20.48 11.47
N LEU A 717 6.34 19.87 11.83
CA LEU A 717 6.31 18.58 12.50
C LEU A 717 5.04 17.83 12.14
N ASN A 718 5.19 16.58 11.66
CA ASN A 718 4.13 15.61 11.59
C ASN A 718 4.36 14.55 12.66
N LEU A 719 3.35 14.25 13.44
CA LEU A 719 3.36 13.18 14.42
C LEU A 719 2.21 12.22 14.10
N MET A 720 2.50 10.93 14.09
CA MET A 720 1.49 9.88 13.96
C MET A 720 1.75 8.84 15.03
N GLY A 721 0.68 8.33 15.61
CA GLY A 721 0.76 7.31 16.63
C GLY A 721 -0.38 6.31 16.48
N LYS A 722 -0.07 5.03 16.73
CA LYS A 722 -1.03 3.93 16.74
C LYS A 722 -0.64 2.96 17.84
N PHE A 723 -1.63 2.41 18.54
CA PHE A 723 -1.42 1.24 19.38
C PHE A 723 -2.66 0.36 19.39
N VAL A 724 -2.44 -0.93 19.54
CA VAL A 724 -3.48 -1.97 19.59
C VAL A 724 -3.49 -2.55 21.00
N TYR A 725 -4.61 -2.37 21.69
CA TYR A 725 -4.85 -2.83 23.04
C TYR A 725 -5.74 -4.08 23.02
N ASP A 726 -5.29 -5.18 23.65
CA ASP A 726 -6.09 -6.39 23.86
C ASP A 726 -6.91 -6.24 25.14
N ALA A 727 -8.21 -6.07 25.00
CA ALA A 727 -9.10 -5.94 26.15
C ALA A 727 -9.38 -7.28 26.87
N ASN A 728 -9.01 -8.40 26.24
CA ASN A 728 -9.19 -9.75 26.79
C ASN A 728 -7.88 -10.43 27.23
N TRP A 729 -6.81 -9.66 27.39
CA TRP A 729 -5.48 -10.17 27.69
C TRP A 729 -5.42 -10.98 28.99
N ALA A 730 -6.22 -10.61 30.01
CA ALA A 730 -6.24 -11.25 31.32
C ALA A 730 -6.81 -12.68 31.27
N ASP A 731 -7.63 -12.99 30.30
CA ASP A 731 -8.26 -14.31 30.13
C ASP A 731 -7.36 -15.28 29.32
N ARG A 732 -6.22 -14.77 28.81
CA ARG A 732 -5.23 -15.57 28.07
C ARG A 732 -4.02 -15.84 28.96
N SER A 733 -3.56 -17.09 29.00
CA SER A 733 -2.43 -17.53 29.83
C SER A 733 -1.06 -16.95 29.39
N SER A 734 -0.98 -16.33 28.23
CA SER A 734 0.23 -15.69 27.72
C SER A 734 -0.14 -14.60 26.72
N GLY A 735 0.27 -13.38 26.96
CA GLY A 735 0.10 -12.29 26.01
C GLY A 735 0.29 -10.93 26.64
N ASP A 736 0.78 -9.99 25.86
CA ASP A 736 0.92 -8.60 26.28
C ASP A 736 -0.40 -7.86 26.11
N GLN A 737 -0.69 -6.96 27.05
CA GLN A 737 -1.85 -6.09 27.00
C GLN A 737 -1.85 -5.17 25.77
N ILE A 738 -0.68 -4.76 25.32
CA ILE A 738 -0.47 -4.00 24.08
C ILE A 738 0.13 -4.96 23.05
N LYS A 739 -0.65 -5.30 22.03
CA LYS A 739 -0.25 -6.23 20.97
C LYS A 739 0.76 -5.62 20.02
N SER A 740 0.55 -4.39 19.64
CA SER A 740 1.43 -3.67 18.72
C SER A 740 1.29 -2.16 18.91
N TRP A 741 2.33 -1.44 18.59
CA TRP A 741 2.32 0.01 18.60
C TRP A 741 3.32 0.55 17.57
N ALA A 742 3.05 1.77 17.10
CA ALA A 742 3.95 2.51 16.23
C ALA A 742 3.79 4.02 16.46
N TYR A 743 4.88 4.75 16.46
CA TYR A 743 4.84 6.20 16.34
C TYR A 743 5.88 6.69 15.34
N ILE A 744 5.45 7.67 14.55
CA ILE A 744 6.23 8.29 13.50
C ILE A 744 6.32 9.78 13.82
N ALA A 745 7.53 10.31 13.89
CA ALA A 745 7.78 11.73 13.98
C ALA A 745 8.57 12.17 12.76
N GLN A 746 8.03 13.10 11.98
CA GLN A 746 8.71 13.68 10.85
C GLN A 746 8.91 15.17 11.09
N PHE A 747 10.15 15.56 11.28
CA PHE A 747 10.56 16.93 11.42
C PHE A 747 10.85 17.56 10.05
N LYS A 748 10.27 18.73 9.80
CA LYS A 748 10.38 19.52 8.56
C LYS A 748 10.98 20.89 8.89
N PRO A 749 12.29 21.05 8.85
CA PRO A 749 12.90 22.36 9.03
C PRO A 749 12.44 23.37 7.96
N THR A 750 12.63 24.65 8.22
CA THR A 750 12.35 25.71 7.25
C THR A 750 13.13 25.49 5.96
N GLY A 751 12.50 25.75 4.81
CA GLY A 751 13.14 25.63 3.49
C GLY A 751 12.74 24.39 2.70
N ASP A 752 11.93 23.46 3.26
CA ASP A 752 11.41 22.25 2.60
C ASP A 752 12.48 21.41 1.88
N CYS A 753 13.74 21.50 2.33
CA CYS A 753 14.88 20.87 1.71
C CYS A 753 15.44 19.66 2.49
N LEU A 754 14.91 19.38 3.68
CA LEU A 754 15.28 18.28 4.55
C LEU A 754 14.06 17.78 5.30
N PHE A 755 13.91 16.45 5.33
CA PHE A 755 12.97 15.77 6.22
C PHE A 755 13.75 14.78 7.07
N ILE A 756 13.54 14.83 8.38
CA ILE A 756 14.09 13.86 9.33
C ILE A 756 12.92 13.04 9.84
N THR A 757 12.89 11.76 9.50
CA THR A 757 11.81 10.84 9.89
C THR A 757 12.34 9.84 10.89
N PHE A 758 11.66 9.78 12.01
CA PHE A 758 11.88 8.88 13.10
C PHE A 758 10.69 7.93 13.21
N ILE A 759 10.95 6.63 13.20
CA ILE A 759 9.93 5.59 13.35
C ILE A 759 10.37 4.69 14.49
N HIS A 760 9.45 4.40 15.39
CA HIS A 760 9.66 3.45 16.48
C HIS A 760 8.40 2.61 16.60
N ASP A 761 8.52 1.31 16.45
CA ASP A 761 7.40 0.39 16.35
C ASP A 761 7.70 -0.98 16.95
N GLN A 762 6.63 -1.68 17.30
CA GLN A 762 6.62 -3.09 17.64
C GLN A 762 5.40 -3.73 16.99
N VAL A 763 5.61 -4.75 16.17
CA VAL A 763 4.52 -5.57 15.63
C VAL A 763 4.26 -6.76 16.57
N THR A 764 3.04 -7.30 16.54
CA THR A 764 2.66 -8.44 17.39
C THR A 764 3.59 -9.63 17.16
N GLY A 765 4.25 -10.07 18.23
CA GLY A 765 5.20 -11.19 18.20
C GLY A 765 6.51 -10.91 17.45
N GLY A 766 6.79 -9.66 17.13
CA GLY A 766 8.02 -9.20 16.50
C GLY A 766 8.89 -8.34 17.41
N ASP A 767 10.04 -7.96 16.88
CA ASP A 767 11.01 -7.08 17.53
C ASP A 767 10.48 -5.66 17.72
N THR A 768 11.04 -4.97 18.69
CA THR A 768 10.97 -3.50 18.76
C THR A 768 11.96 -2.93 17.75
N ASN A 769 11.47 -2.06 16.87
CA ASN A 769 12.26 -1.49 15.78
C ASN A 769 12.36 0.02 15.94
N PHE A 770 13.52 0.55 15.63
CA PHE A 770 13.82 1.96 15.56
C PHE A 770 14.44 2.29 14.21
N LYS A 771 13.88 3.29 13.50
CA LYS A 771 14.39 3.74 12.20
C LYS A 771 14.59 5.26 12.19
N LEU A 772 15.72 5.70 11.67
CA LEU A 772 16.03 7.12 11.46
C LEU A 772 16.41 7.34 10.00
N ASN A 773 15.59 8.10 9.30
CA ASN A 773 15.77 8.40 7.88
C ASN A 773 15.97 9.89 7.66
N PHE A 774 16.91 10.23 6.78
CA PHE A 774 17.16 11.58 6.30
C PHE A 774 16.81 11.66 4.83
N ALA A 775 15.86 12.51 4.45
CA ALA A 775 15.53 12.78 3.07
C ALA A 775 15.96 14.19 2.69
N PHE A 776 16.99 14.30 1.87
CA PHE A 776 17.48 15.56 1.31
C PHE A 776 16.82 15.84 -0.02
N THR A 777 16.47 17.09 -0.27
CA THR A 777 16.02 17.58 -1.56
C THR A 777 17.20 18.22 -2.28
N PHE A 778 17.79 17.52 -3.24
CA PHE A 778 18.93 18.00 -4.00
C PHE A 778 18.53 18.85 -5.21
N ASP A 779 17.29 18.71 -5.69
CA ASP A 779 16.75 19.39 -6.87
C ASP A 779 15.81 20.57 -6.52
N GLY A 780 15.63 20.84 -5.22
CA GLY A 780 14.72 21.87 -4.71
C GLY A 780 13.23 21.55 -4.89
N VAL A 781 12.88 20.38 -5.39
CA VAL A 781 11.48 19.91 -5.45
C VAL A 781 11.14 19.22 -4.13
N PRO A 782 10.23 19.75 -3.30
CA PRO A 782 9.83 19.08 -2.06
C PRO A 782 9.29 17.68 -2.36
N LYS A 783 9.95 16.65 -1.83
CA LYS A 783 9.43 15.27 -1.91
C LYS A 783 8.23 15.12 -0.98
N ALA A 784 7.28 14.25 -1.36
CA ALA A 784 6.16 13.93 -0.50
C ALA A 784 6.67 13.52 0.88
N PRO A 785 6.05 13.99 1.96
CA PRO A 785 6.60 13.84 3.32
C PRO A 785 6.79 12.38 3.73
N LEU A 786 5.87 11.50 3.44
CA LEU A 786 5.98 10.05 3.67
C LEU A 786 5.35 9.35 2.48
N PRO A 787 5.98 8.31 1.91
CA PRO A 787 5.35 7.49 0.90
C PRO A 787 4.04 6.90 1.46
N PRO A 788 2.93 6.89 0.70
CA PRO A 788 1.69 6.23 1.13
C PRO A 788 1.92 4.79 1.58
N GLU A 789 2.79 4.05 0.87
CA GLU A 789 3.19 2.69 1.22
C GLU A 789 3.76 2.56 2.64
N THR A 790 4.50 3.57 3.11
CA THR A 790 5.02 3.58 4.49
C THR A 790 3.89 3.76 5.50
N LEU A 791 2.90 4.60 5.22
CA LEU A 791 1.75 4.80 6.10
C LEU A 791 0.87 3.55 6.11
N ASP A 792 0.61 2.96 4.95
CA ASP A 792 -0.18 1.74 4.81
C ASP A 792 0.46 0.55 5.52
N SER A 793 1.81 0.41 5.48
CA SER A 793 2.53 -0.67 6.18
C SER A 793 2.36 -0.61 7.69
N TYR A 794 2.16 0.58 8.25
CA TYR A 794 1.84 0.78 9.68
C TYR A 794 0.34 0.87 9.96
N GLY A 795 -0.52 0.82 8.91
CA GLY A 795 -1.98 0.83 9.00
C GLY A 795 -2.56 2.15 9.57
N PHE A 796 -2.01 3.29 9.14
CA PHE A 796 -2.48 4.63 9.48
C PHE A 796 -3.59 5.16 8.57
#